data_a7dda8c52c6deb06063cb0b6a62801f7
#
_entry.id   a7dda8c52c6deb06063cb0b6a62801f7
#
_cell.length_a   1.000
_cell.length_b   1.000
_cell.length_c   1.000
_cell.angle_alpha   90.00
_cell.angle_beta   90.00
_cell.angle_gamma   90.00
#
_symmetry.space_group_name_H-M   'P 1'
#
loop_
_entity.id
_entity.type
_entity.pdbx_description
1 polymer ?
#
loop_
_entity_poly.entity_id
_entity_poly.type
_entity_poly.pdbx_seq_one_letter_code
_entity_poly.pdbx_strand_id
1 'polypeptide(L)'
;MSYTQPEASSAESRDPNANSTEYGKPDLPQRRHRRHRSSFIKRLQKRFRIRFRWSRVLLILIAAIAVIVVATLAVVFDSANRVQLSLSSFQRVVNSLSNRTGVELTMTDFDRLSSSIKDLEGSLSDTRARLNILRPAASMNSTFNTTLTELDAARELALAADDILTGLQPTLFFLVSGSDTQSVVTQISSGDRVVELLKVGHGQFLTADEHLSKAKAFVDALDLSSVSSNVVLDLQQLERYRDQLASINQVLINAPDFLNKALGIGGDQNYLVLSQNNDELRPSGGYLSTYGWMTVRNARVSDYSYSPTTTTSPNPPPANLAPQLNIPDWWLRYQEPIYAGWDGSWFADFPSTAKMAIWYYNTGNNPKSPVDGAISIDITGFEALLGVIGGVVVPGYDTTVTATNFRTVVYNIRDFGDGEIPHKKFLASLYQEIFTQWQAISTDPDKNTELLSAILDALQQKHIMMYFTDEQLNNAVQLLGWTGAQAEASDHDYLMIADANLGNKSNHSIFQTITYDADVQSDGSIQGHATVTYDYSAHIAADDPAVNPDYNGPLDYNNLLQFFVPVGTTLGEADDVNRTPKVIDNATNTEFVTRTFVPFDSTQNLQFTYVTKPLIETLGGYKRYRLLVQKQPGTPANSIDVQVSLPPGSHVINTTPDASASYNLDRPILEFRSDLSVDRWIEIIYKSG
;
A
#
# COMPACT_ATOMS: atom_id res chain seq x y z
N MET A 1 -52.36 -9.44 -35.79
CA MET A 1 -51.86 -9.99 -37.06
C MET A 1 -50.54 -10.64 -36.66
N SER A 2 -50.53 -11.85 -36.25
CA SER A 2 -50.59 -13.16 -36.92
C SER A 2 -49.50 -13.35 -37.95
N TYR A 3 -48.82 -14.40 -37.63
CA TYR A 3 -48.16 -15.49 -38.33
C TYR A 3 -46.64 -15.48 -38.31
N THR A 4 -45.90 -16.52 -38.16
CA THR A 4 -45.96 -17.96 -37.77
C THR A 4 -44.56 -18.52 -37.98
N GLN A 5 -44.15 -19.43 -37.12
CA GLN A 5 -43.07 -20.40 -37.36
C GLN A 5 -43.46 -21.40 -38.47
N PRO A 6 -42.55 -22.16 -39.05
CA PRO A 6 -42.43 -23.56 -38.70
C PRO A 6 -40.96 -24.06 -38.64
N GLU A 7 -40.59 -24.94 -37.68
CA GLU A 7 -40.54 -26.43 -37.71
C GLU A 7 -39.76 -27.04 -38.88
N ALA A 8 -38.68 -27.71 -38.61
CA ALA A 8 -38.33 -29.07 -38.20
C ALA A 8 -38.29 -30.11 -39.32
N SER A 9 -37.23 -30.90 -39.39
CA SER A 9 -37.17 -32.38 -39.62
C SER A 9 -35.69 -32.75 -39.88
N SER A 10 -35.08 -33.62 -39.16
CA SER A 10 -35.16 -35.04 -38.86
C SER A 10 -34.42 -35.95 -39.88
N ALA A 11 -33.73 -36.86 -39.30
CA ALA A 11 -33.45 -38.28 -39.61
C ALA A 11 -32.12 -38.65 -40.24
N GLU A 12 -31.39 -39.44 -39.52
CA GLU A 12 -31.06 -40.90 -39.71
C GLU A 12 -30.01 -41.21 -40.78
N SER A 13 -29.12 -42.14 -40.72
CA SER A 13 -28.79 -43.28 -39.89
C SER A 13 -27.58 -44.03 -40.47
N ARG A 14 -27.00 -44.88 -39.66
CA ARG A 14 -26.35 -46.15 -39.96
C ARG A 14 -24.82 -46.26 -40.01
N ASP A 15 -24.38 -46.93 -39.00
CA ASP A 15 -23.33 -47.93 -38.92
C ASP A 15 -23.59 -49.11 -39.95
N PRO A 16 -22.71 -50.01 -40.36
CA PRO A 16 -22.06 -50.93 -39.45
C PRO A 16 -20.74 -51.59 -39.88
N ASN A 17 -20.13 -52.30 -38.96
CA ASN A 17 -19.38 -53.59 -39.05
C ASN A 17 -17.99 -53.61 -39.68
N ALA A 18 -17.08 -54.47 -39.31
CA ALA A 18 -16.99 -55.56 -38.33
C ALA A 18 -15.56 -56.15 -38.33
N ASN A 19 -15.30 -56.90 -37.30
CA ASN A 19 -14.42 -58.11 -37.23
C ASN A 19 -12.90 -57.91 -37.29
N SER A 20 -12.09 -58.61 -36.58
CA SER A 20 -12.19 -59.77 -35.71
C SER A 20 -10.81 -60.13 -35.14
N THR A 21 -10.82 -60.76 -34.00
CA THR A 21 -10.12 -61.99 -33.52
C THR A 21 -8.68 -61.77 -33.04
N GLU A 22 -8.15 -62.38 -32.06
CA GLU A 22 -8.55 -63.30 -30.98
C GLU A 22 -7.28 -63.63 -30.17
N TYR A 23 -7.48 -64.08 -28.93
CA TYR A 23 -6.66 -64.92 -28.09
C TYR A 23 -5.46 -64.37 -27.31
N GLY A 24 -5.56 -64.46 -25.99
CA GLY A 24 -4.80 -65.27 -25.09
C GLY A 24 -4.63 -64.68 -23.66
N LYS A 25 -5.33 -65.28 -22.74
CA LYS A 25 -5.04 -65.23 -21.26
C LYS A 25 -4.13 -66.44 -20.95
N PRO A 26 -3.59 -66.69 -19.72
CA PRO A 26 -3.52 -65.86 -18.48
C PRO A 26 -2.12 -65.88 -17.83
N ASP A 27 -1.87 -65.14 -16.78
CA ASP A 27 -1.46 -65.65 -15.46
C ASP A 27 -1.01 -64.50 -14.49
N LEU A 28 -1.54 -64.58 -13.29
CA LEU A 28 -1.14 -63.88 -12.06
C LEU A 28 -0.10 -64.77 -11.33
N PRO A 29 0.54 -64.39 -10.21
CA PRO A 29 0.72 -63.11 -9.51
C PRO A 29 2.16 -62.87 -8.99
N GLN A 30 2.52 -61.69 -8.62
CA GLN A 30 3.41 -61.50 -7.44
C GLN A 30 3.40 -60.07 -6.87
N ARG A 31 3.13 -60.05 -5.57
CA ARG A 31 3.23 -58.87 -4.65
C ARG A 31 4.66 -58.33 -4.63
N ARG A 32 4.81 -57.00 -4.70
CA ARG A 32 5.85 -56.27 -3.95
C ARG A 32 5.39 -54.90 -3.48
N HIS A 33 5.30 -54.73 -2.19
CA HIS A 33 5.25 -53.47 -1.50
C HIS A 33 6.39 -52.54 -1.93
N ARG A 34 6.07 -51.30 -2.36
CA ARG A 34 6.98 -50.17 -2.16
C ARG A 34 6.23 -48.83 -2.19
N ARG A 35 6.09 -48.28 -0.97
CA ARG A 35 6.24 -46.87 -0.57
C ARG A 35 5.52 -45.82 -1.41
N HIS A 36 4.28 -45.55 -1.06
CA HIS A 36 3.69 -44.24 -1.14
C HIS A 36 4.33 -43.32 -0.08
N ARG A 37 5.31 -42.53 -0.48
CA ARG A 37 5.87 -41.44 0.33
C ARG A 37 6.41 -40.30 -0.57
N SER A 38 5.66 -39.83 -1.57
CA SER A 38 6.05 -38.67 -2.36
C SER A 38 4.90 -37.83 -2.92
N SER A 39 3.64 -38.16 -2.60
CA SER A 39 2.51 -37.38 -3.10
C SER A 39 1.92 -36.39 -2.09
N PHE A 40 2.29 -36.54 -0.80
CA PHE A 40 1.76 -35.65 0.24
C PHE A 40 2.48 -34.29 0.24
N ILE A 41 3.80 -34.28 0.07
CA ILE A 41 4.61 -33.05 0.03
C ILE A 41 4.31 -32.21 -1.23
N LYS A 42 4.06 -32.85 -2.38
CA LYS A 42 3.68 -32.11 -3.61
C LYS A 42 2.23 -31.59 -3.60
N ARG A 43 1.37 -32.09 -2.72
CA ARG A 43 -0.01 -31.54 -2.55
C ARG A 43 -0.05 -30.41 -1.52
N LEU A 44 0.86 -30.40 -0.56
CA LEU A 44 1.03 -29.28 0.37
C LEU A 44 1.62 -28.02 -0.34
N GLN A 45 2.58 -28.21 -1.23
CA GLN A 45 3.15 -27.11 -2.01
C GLN A 45 2.19 -26.42 -3.00
N LYS A 46 1.01 -27.01 -3.26
CA LYS A 46 0.02 -26.46 -4.20
C LYS A 46 -1.14 -25.72 -3.51
N ARG A 47 -1.22 -25.73 -2.15
CA ARG A 47 -2.34 -25.14 -1.40
C ARG A 47 -2.01 -23.87 -0.61
N PHE A 48 -0.75 -23.49 -0.46
CA PHE A 48 -0.39 -22.30 0.29
C PHE A 48 0.25 -21.25 -0.64
N ARG A 49 -0.57 -20.49 -1.33
CA ARG A 49 -0.20 -19.22 -1.95
C ARG A 49 -0.86 -18.12 -1.13
N ILE A 50 -0.16 -17.64 -0.13
CA ILE A 50 -0.60 -16.52 0.70
C ILE A 50 -0.11 -15.22 0.05
N ARG A 51 -1.03 -14.27 -0.15
CA ARG A 51 -0.76 -12.94 -0.69
C ARG A 51 -0.27 -12.02 0.41
N PHE A 52 1.02 -11.95 0.62
CA PHE A 52 1.63 -11.13 1.65
C PHE A 52 2.52 -10.05 1.02
N ARG A 53 2.07 -8.80 1.07
CA ARG A 53 2.84 -7.66 0.56
C ARG A 53 3.55 -6.93 1.70
N TRP A 54 4.58 -7.53 2.26
CA TRP A 54 5.57 -6.84 3.10
C TRP A 54 6.55 -6.01 2.26
N SER A 55 6.09 -5.57 1.08
CA SER A 55 6.97 -5.01 0.07
C SER A 55 7.68 -3.74 0.51
N ARG A 56 7.06 -2.86 1.30
CA ARG A 56 7.71 -1.60 1.68
C ARG A 56 8.78 -1.78 2.75
N VAL A 57 8.50 -2.47 3.84
CA VAL A 57 9.49 -2.73 4.89
C VAL A 57 10.65 -3.52 4.33
N LEU A 58 10.33 -4.56 3.55
CA LEU A 58 11.34 -5.37 2.87
C LEU A 58 12.07 -4.61 1.75
N LEU A 59 11.37 -3.78 0.95
CA LEU A 59 11.97 -2.97 -0.11
C LEU A 59 12.87 -1.86 0.42
N ILE A 60 12.53 -1.23 1.55
CA ILE A 60 13.39 -0.24 2.20
C ILE A 60 14.64 -0.93 2.75
N LEU A 61 14.46 -2.09 3.40
CA LEU A 61 15.56 -2.95 3.85
C LEU A 61 16.51 -3.32 2.71
N ILE A 62 15.94 -3.61 1.58
CA ILE A 62 16.57 -4.06 0.35
C ILE A 62 17.28 -2.91 -0.38
N ALA A 63 16.63 -1.77 -0.53
CA ALA A 63 17.22 -0.59 -1.17
C ALA A 63 18.42 -0.08 -0.39
N ALA A 64 18.38 -0.11 0.94
CA ALA A 64 19.48 0.30 1.80
C ALA A 64 20.78 -0.49 1.53
N ILE A 65 20.68 -1.77 1.26
CA ILE A 65 21.86 -2.64 1.06
C ILE A 65 22.41 -2.52 -0.36
N ALA A 66 21.57 -2.29 -1.37
CA ALA A 66 21.99 -2.27 -2.76
C ALA A 66 22.98 -1.15 -3.11
N VAL A 67 22.85 0.01 -2.46
CA VAL A 67 23.70 1.17 -2.73
C VAL A 67 25.08 1.09 -2.05
N ILE A 68 25.15 0.37 -0.96
CA ILE A 68 26.35 0.27 -0.11
C ILE A 68 27.59 -0.20 -0.88
N VAL A 69 27.41 -0.94 -1.94
CA VAL A 69 28.50 -1.72 -2.52
C VAL A 69 29.04 -1.18 -3.83
N VAL A 70 28.33 -0.31 -4.51
CA VAL A 70 28.82 0.31 -5.77
C VAL A 70 30.07 1.17 -5.52
N ALA A 71 30.17 1.80 -4.37
CA ALA A 71 31.21 2.72 -4.01
C ALA A 71 32.56 2.05 -3.70
N THR A 72 32.54 0.87 -3.11
CA THR A 72 33.75 0.17 -2.63
C THR A 72 34.60 -0.41 -3.76
N LEU A 73 34.08 -0.42 -4.99
CA LEU A 73 34.67 -1.17 -6.10
C LEU A 73 35.82 -0.56 -6.83
N ALA A 74 36.13 0.71 -6.62
CA ALA A 74 37.12 1.42 -7.43
C ALA A 74 38.59 1.06 -7.12
N VAL A 75 38.86 0.39 -6.00
CA VAL A 75 40.25 0.35 -5.46
C VAL A 75 40.90 -1.04 -5.36
N VAL A 76 40.16 -2.17 -5.42
CA VAL A 76 40.77 -3.50 -5.20
C VAL A 76 40.25 -4.58 -6.15
N PHE A 77 40.95 -4.83 -7.22
CA PHE A 77 40.54 -5.60 -8.40
C PHE A 77 39.99 -7.03 -8.19
N ASP A 78 40.43 -7.80 -7.22
CA ASP A 78 40.00 -9.23 -7.07
C ASP A 78 38.93 -9.43 -5.99
N SER A 79 38.98 -8.67 -4.92
CA SER A 79 37.92 -8.67 -3.88
C SER A 79 36.69 -7.89 -4.35
N ALA A 80 36.90 -6.87 -5.19
CA ALA A 80 35.88 -6.06 -5.82
C ALA A 80 34.91 -6.90 -6.67
N ASN A 81 35.39 -7.87 -7.44
CA ASN A 81 34.55 -8.75 -8.26
C ASN A 81 33.58 -9.60 -7.42
N ARG A 82 33.97 -10.08 -6.26
CA ARG A 82 33.09 -10.89 -5.38
C ARG A 82 31.98 -10.05 -4.77
N VAL A 83 32.33 -8.89 -4.24
CA VAL A 83 31.36 -7.94 -3.69
C VAL A 83 30.39 -7.48 -4.79
N GLN A 84 30.88 -7.18 -5.99
CA GLN A 84 30.05 -6.83 -7.14
C GLN A 84 29.10 -7.95 -7.56
N LEU A 85 29.55 -9.20 -7.55
CA LEU A 85 28.68 -10.37 -7.87
C LEU A 85 27.60 -10.57 -6.80
N SER A 86 27.97 -10.46 -5.53
CA SER A 86 27.01 -10.58 -4.41
C SER A 86 26.01 -9.42 -4.43
N LEU A 87 26.46 -8.21 -4.72
CA LEU A 87 25.60 -7.04 -4.89
C LEU A 87 24.64 -7.22 -6.07
N SER A 88 25.16 -7.57 -7.25
CA SER A 88 24.31 -7.77 -8.43
C SER A 88 23.31 -8.91 -8.26
N SER A 89 23.67 -9.93 -7.46
CA SER A 89 22.76 -10.99 -7.06
C SER A 89 21.65 -10.47 -6.14
N PHE A 90 22.04 -9.70 -5.13
CA PHE A 90 21.14 -9.06 -4.21
C PHE A 90 20.20 -8.08 -4.95
N GLN A 91 20.72 -7.18 -5.79
CA GLN A 91 19.91 -6.27 -6.61
C GLN A 91 18.93 -6.99 -7.50
N ARG A 92 19.29 -8.13 -8.10
CA ARG A 92 18.36 -8.95 -8.88
C ARG A 92 17.23 -9.54 -8.04
N VAL A 93 17.53 -10.01 -6.83
CA VAL A 93 16.50 -10.48 -5.89
C VAL A 93 15.56 -9.32 -5.55
N VAL A 94 16.09 -8.17 -5.23
CA VAL A 94 15.35 -6.93 -4.93
C VAL A 94 14.44 -6.54 -6.08
N ASN A 95 15.01 -6.35 -7.27
CA ASN A 95 14.25 -5.94 -8.45
C ASN A 95 13.18 -6.97 -8.80
N SER A 96 13.47 -8.27 -8.61
CA SER A 96 12.47 -9.32 -8.83
C SER A 96 11.30 -9.26 -7.85
N LEU A 97 11.53 -8.74 -6.63
CA LEU A 97 10.51 -8.56 -5.60
C LEU A 97 9.75 -7.25 -5.77
N SER A 98 10.45 -6.16 -6.14
CA SER A 98 9.86 -4.82 -6.31
C SER A 98 9.03 -4.67 -7.60
N ASN A 99 9.43 -5.35 -8.68
CA ASN A 99 8.72 -5.32 -9.96
C ASN A 99 7.50 -6.24 -10.03
N ARG A 100 7.26 -7.03 -8.98
CA ARG A 100 6.06 -7.90 -8.91
C ARG A 100 4.85 -7.09 -8.43
N THR A 101 4.10 -6.55 -9.37
CA THR A 101 2.76 -6.02 -9.09
C THR A 101 1.82 -7.20 -8.79
N GLY A 102 1.21 -7.21 -7.60
CA GLY A 102 0.17 -8.18 -7.25
C GLY A 102 0.64 -9.59 -6.86
N VAL A 103 1.94 -9.85 -6.68
CA VAL A 103 2.46 -11.18 -6.32
C VAL A 103 2.85 -11.25 -4.84
N GLU A 104 2.45 -12.36 -4.26
CA GLU A 104 2.67 -12.77 -2.88
C GLU A 104 4.17 -13.00 -2.59
N LEU A 105 4.67 -12.43 -1.49
CA LEU A 105 5.95 -12.85 -0.93
C LEU A 105 5.78 -14.21 -0.27
N THR A 106 6.62 -15.15 -0.66
CA THR A 106 6.64 -16.51 -0.12
C THR A 106 7.82 -16.66 0.85
N MET A 107 7.79 -17.71 1.70
CA MET A 107 8.99 -18.06 2.49
C MET A 107 10.21 -18.30 1.60
N THR A 108 10.02 -18.78 0.37
CA THR A 108 11.12 -18.92 -0.59
C THR A 108 11.74 -17.56 -0.97
N ASP A 109 10.93 -16.51 -1.09
CA ASP A 109 11.43 -15.16 -1.38
C ASP A 109 12.17 -14.60 -0.17
N PHE A 110 11.66 -14.83 1.05
CA PHE A 110 12.35 -14.50 2.29
C PHE A 110 13.71 -15.23 2.40
N ASP A 111 13.74 -16.53 2.14
CA ASP A 111 14.98 -17.33 2.17
C ASP A 111 16.01 -16.85 1.14
N ARG A 112 15.56 -16.49 -0.07
CA ARG A 112 16.44 -15.90 -1.11
C ARG A 112 17.01 -14.55 -0.68
N LEU A 113 16.18 -13.72 -0.08
CA LEU A 113 16.62 -12.41 0.42
C LEU A 113 17.63 -12.58 1.55
N SER A 114 17.30 -13.38 2.57
CA SER A 114 18.20 -13.67 3.69
C SER A 114 19.54 -14.25 3.20
N SER A 115 19.49 -15.21 2.25
CA SER A 115 20.71 -15.77 1.67
C SER A 115 21.52 -14.71 0.93
N SER A 116 20.90 -13.84 0.15
CA SER A 116 21.59 -12.79 -0.61
C SER A 116 22.24 -11.74 0.28
N ILE A 117 21.61 -11.43 1.44
CA ILE A 117 22.17 -10.53 2.45
C ILE A 117 23.39 -11.17 3.13
N LYS A 118 23.30 -12.46 3.49
CA LYS A 118 24.44 -13.21 4.08
C LYS A 118 25.60 -13.34 3.11
N ASP A 119 25.35 -13.58 1.84
CA ASP A 119 26.37 -13.61 0.79
C ASP A 119 27.06 -12.23 0.64
N LEU A 120 26.29 -11.16 0.74
CA LEU A 120 26.81 -9.79 0.70
C LEU A 120 27.65 -9.48 1.94
N GLU A 121 27.13 -9.76 3.13
CA GLU A 121 27.85 -9.59 4.41
C GLU A 121 29.16 -10.39 4.40
N GLY A 122 29.12 -11.65 3.99
CA GLY A 122 30.31 -12.50 3.85
C GLY A 122 31.34 -11.92 2.91
N SER A 123 30.91 -11.41 1.75
CA SER A 123 31.80 -10.78 0.76
C SER A 123 32.44 -9.49 1.28
N LEU A 124 31.65 -8.66 2.00
CA LEU A 124 32.16 -7.44 2.65
C LEU A 124 33.15 -7.76 3.78
N SER A 125 32.84 -8.74 4.61
CA SER A 125 33.71 -9.20 5.70
C SER A 125 35.02 -9.80 5.20
N ASP A 126 35.01 -10.61 4.15
CA ASP A 126 36.20 -11.17 3.50
C ASP A 126 37.05 -10.07 2.89
N THR A 127 36.44 -9.12 2.20
CA THR A 127 37.15 -7.97 1.59
C THR A 127 37.80 -7.12 2.66
N ARG A 128 37.09 -6.83 3.72
CA ARG A 128 37.57 -6.08 4.86
C ARG A 128 38.76 -6.76 5.55
N ALA A 129 38.66 -8.09 5.76
CA ALA A 129 39.74 -8.87 6.37
C ALA A 129 41.02 -8.81 5.55
N ARG A 130 40.95 -8.90 4.22
CA ARG A 130 42.10 -8.79 3.30
C ARG A 130 42.72 -7.40 3.30
N LEU A 131 41.89 -6.35 3.35
CA LEU A 131 42.31 -4.97 3.36
C LEU A 131 42.88 -4.50 4.71
N ASN A 132 42.61 -5.22 5.79
CA ASN A 132 43.07 -4.90 7.14
C ASN A 132 44.61 -4.83 7.24
N ILE A 133 45.35 -5.61 6.42
CA ILE A 133 46.82 -5.58 6.32
C ILE A 133 47.34 -4.22 5.84
N LEU A 134 46.53 -3.50 5.05
CA LEU A 134 46.86 -2.19 4.47
C LEU A 134 46.42 -1.01 5.34
N ARG A 135 45.70 -1.26 6.42
CA ARG A 135 45.17 -0.22 7.32
C ARG A 135 46.23 0.76 7.90
N PRO A 136 47.44 0.32 8.24
CA PRO A 136 48.49 1.28 8.64
C PRO A 136 48.87 2.25 7.54
N ALA A 137 48.70 1.89 6.26
CA ALA A 137 48.98 2.79 5.14
C ALA A 137 47.80 3.72 4.82
N ALA A 138 46.61 3.42 5.30
CA ALA A 138 45.39 4.22 5.08
C ALA A 138 45.49 5.59 5.75
N SER A 139 46.20 5.72 6.88
CA SER A 139 46.43 7.00 7.55
C SER A 139 47.25 7.97 6.71
N MET A 140 47.94 7.49 5.66
CA MET A 140 48.76 8.29 4.75
C MET A 140 48.02 8.71 3.46
N ASN A 141 46.85 8.19 3.20
CA ASN A 141 46.04 8.47 2.00
C ASN A 141 44.56 8.60 2.36
N SER A 142 44.04 9.81 2.26
CA SER A 142 42.63 10.12 2.64
C SER A 142 41.63 9.30 1.85
N THR A 143 41.81 9.16 0.54
CA THR A 143 40.87 8.37 -0.32
C THR A 143 40.81 6.91 0.11
N PHE A 144 41.97 6.30 0.42
CA PHE A 144 42.02 4.90 0.87
C PHE A 144 41.39 4.72 2.25
N ASN A 145 41.62 5.69 3.16
CA ASN A 145 40.98 5.68 4.47
C ASN A 145 39.45 5.79 4.36
N THR A 146 38.94 6.68 3.50
CA THR A 146 37.51 6.84 3.23
C THR A 146 36.93 5.55 2.71
N THR A 147 37.54 4.90 1.71
CA THR A 147 37.05 3.62 1.16
C THR A 147 36.99 2.50 2.22
N LEU A 148 37.97 2.43 3.13
CA LEU A 148 37.93 1.45 4.22
C LEU A 148 36.84 1.75 5.22
N THR A 149 36.59 3.00 5.54
CA THR A 149 35.55 3.42 6.46
C THR A 149 34.13 3.19 5.87
N GLU A 150 34.00 3.47 4.58
CA GLU A 150 32.79 3.16 3.81
C GLU A 150 32.48 1.65 3.79
N LEU A 151 33.52 0.82 3.58
CA LEU A 151 33.38 -0.65 3.66
C LEU A 151 32.99 -1.10 5.06
N ASP A 152 33.54 -0.49 6.12
CA ASP A 152 33.18 -0.79 7.51
C ASP A 152 31.70 -0.39 7.75
N ALA A 153 31.26 0.78 7.29
CA ALA A 153 29.87 1.22 7.42
C ALA A 153 28.91 0.32 6.62
N ALA A 154 29.28 -0.03 5.39
CA ALA A 154 28.50 -0.93 4.55
C ALA A 154 28.30 -2.32 5.19
N ARG A 155 29.35 -2.85 5.80
CA ARG A 155 29.31 -4.12 6.50
C ARG A 155 28.38 -4.07 7.71
N GLU A 156 28.47 -3.01 8.52
CA GLU A 156 27.59 -2.86 9.69
C GLU A 156 26.12 -2.75 9.26
N LEU A 157 25.81 -2.10 8.13
CA LEU A 157 24.43 -2.07 7.60
C LEU A 157 23.94 -3.45 7.11
N ALA A 158 24.81 -4.23 6.46
CA ALA A 158 24.46 -5.59 6.04
C ALA A 158 24.18 -6.50 7.26
N LEU A 159 24.98 -6.36 8.33
CA LEU A 159 24.73 -7.05 9.60
C LEU A 159 23.42 -6.63 10.24
N ALA A 160 23.12 -5.34 10.31
CA ALA A 160 21.84 -4.84 10.82
C ALA A 160 20.65 -5.41 10.05
N ALA A 161 20.76 -5.48 8.73
CA ALA A 161 19.70 -6.06 7.91
C ALA A 161 19.52 -7.57 8.14
N ASP A 162 20.59 -8.33 8.29
CA ASP A 162 20.50 -9.77 8.62
C ASP A 162 19.88 -9.99 10.00
N ASP A 163 20.26 -9.18 10.99
CA ASP A 163 19.68 -9.22 12.33
C ASP A 163 18.17 -8.90 12.32
N ILE A 164 17.75 -7.86 11.61
CA ILE A 164 16.33 -7.52 11.46
C ILE A 164 15.56 -8.69 10.83
N LEU A 165 16.07 -9.28 9.75
CA LEU A 165 15.42 -10.42 9.11
C LEU A 165 15.39 -11.64 10.03
N THR A 166 16.48 -11.92 10.72
CA THR A 166 16.56 -13.05 11.68
C THR A 166 15.57 -12.85 12.81
N GLY A 167 15.44 -11.62 13.35
CA GLY A 167 14.45 -11.29 14.36
C GLY A 167 13.00 -11.41 13.90
N LEU A 168 12.74 -11.09 12.63
CA LEU A 168 11.41 -11.20 12.02
C LEU A 168 11.04 -12.63 11.60
N GLN A 169 12.02 -13.50 11.37
CA GLN A 169 11.79 -14.84 10.80
C GLN A 169 10.72 -15.65 11.51
N PRO A 170 10.69 -15.75 12.87
CA PRO A 170 9.65 -16.52 13.57
C PRO A 170 8.25 -15.97 13.33
N THR A 171 8.12 -14.64 13.32
CA THR A 171 6.85 -13.96 13.10
C THR A 171 6.36 -14.14 11.66
N LEU A 172 7.24 -13.97 10.68
CA LEU A 172 6.92 -14.18 9.26
C LEU A 172 6.56 -15.65 8.97
N PHE A 173 7.30 -16.57 9.55
CA PHE A 173 6.99 -17.99 9.42
C PHE A 173 5.60 -18.32 9.96
N PHE A 174 5.24 -17.81 11.12
CA PHE A 174 3.90 -17.96 11.71
C PHE A 174 2.82 -17.35 10.81
N LEU A 175 3.03 -16.13 10.33
CA LEU A 175 2.06 -15.42 9.48
C LEU A 175 1.87 -16.11 8.12
N VAL A 176 2.91 -16.74 7.56
CA VAL A 176 2.86 -17.40 6.25
C VAL A 176 2.41 -18.86 6.33
N SER A 177 2.77 -19.58 7.39
CA SER A 177 2.47 -21.02 7.54
C SER A 177 1.21 -21.31 8.36
N GLY A 178 0.70 -20.33 9.11
CA GLY A 178 -0.42 -20.51 10.04
C GLY A 178 -0.12 -21.50 11.19
N SER A 179 1.10 -22.05 11.27
CA SER A 179 1.48 -23.04 12.26
C SER A 179 2.85 -22.72 12.87
N ASP A 180 2.91 -22.80 14.17
CA ASP A 180 4.15 -22.75 14.93
C ASP A 180 4.67 -24.17 15.15
N THR A 181 5.94 -24.42 14.87
CA THR A 181 6.61 -25.71 15.13
C THR A 181 6.75 -26.02 16.62
N GLN A 182 6.44 -25.07 17.49
CA GLN A 182 6.53 -25.19 18.95
C GLN A 182 5.17 -25.20 19.67
N SER A 183 4.04 -25.33 18.97
CA SER A 183 2.74 -25.27 19.63
C SER A 183 2.48 -26.46 20.56
N VAL A 184 2.76 -26.25 21.80
CA VAL A 184 2.14 -27.00 22.92
C VAL A 184 0.98 -26.14 23.41
N VAL A 185 -0.20 -26.48 22.89
CA VAL A 185 -1.51 -26.30 23.54
C VAL A 185 -1.65 -25.08 24.46
N THR A 186 -1.99 -23.93 23.93
CA THR A 186 -2.80 -22.94 24.64
C THR A 186 -3.64 -22.19 23.61
N GLN A 187 -4.88 -21.90 23.97
CA GLN A 187 -5.83 -21.08 23.19
C GLN A 187 -5.37 -19.58 23.19
N ILE A 188 -4.17 -19.33 22.68
CA ILE A 188 -3.63 -17.98 22.53
C ILE A 188 -4.21 -17.43 21.25
N SER A 189 -4.72 -16.19 21.29
CA SER A 189 -5.19 -15.51 20.08
C SER A 189 -4.00 -15.29 19.13
N SER A 190 -4.27 -15.23 17.83
CA SER A 190 -3.20 -14.99 16.83
C SER A 190 -2.46 -13.68 17.08
N GLY A 191 -3.14 -12.65 17.61
CA GLY A 191 -2.52 -11.38 17.99
C GLY A 191 -1.53 -11.52 19.14
N ASP A 192 -1.90 -12.25 20.22
CA ASP A 192 -0.99 -12.52 21.34
C ASP A 192 0.25 -13.29 20.86
N ARG A 193 0.07 -14.22 19.92
CA ARG A 193 1.18 -15.01 19.38
C ARG A 193 2.15 -14.18 18.56
N VAL A 194 1.67 -13.26 17.76
CA VAL A 194 2.52 -12.29 17.03
C VAL A 194 3.36 -11.47 18.01
N VAL A 195 2.74 -10.96 19.08
CA VAL A 195 3.46 -10.23 20.13
C VAL A 195 4.55 -11.07 20.79
N GLU A 196 4.26 -12.35 21.11
CA GLU A 196 5.25 -13.26 21.67
C GLU A 196 6.43 -13.51 20.71
N LEU A 197 6.16 -13.73 19.43
CA LEU A 197 7.19 -13.99 18.42
C LEU A 197 8.06 -12.76 18.17
N LEU A 198 7.49 -11.57 18.19
CA LEU A 198 8.25 -10.31 18.13
C LEU A 198 9.14 -10.13 19.38
N LYS A 199 8.66 -10.52 20.56
CA LYS A 199 9.50 -10.54 21.78
C LYS A 199 10.67 -11.54 21.66
N VAL A 200 10.48 -12.68 20.98
CA VAL A 200 11.57 -13.61 20.67
C VAL A 200 12.62 -12.96 19.78
N GLY A 201 12.23 -12.19 18.77
CA GLY A 201 13.12 -11.47 17.87
C GLY A 201 13.76 -10.20 18.47
N HIS A 202 13.27 -9.73 19.61
CA HIS A 202 13.67 -8.42 20.18
C HIS A 202 15.18 -8.28 20.40
N GLY A 203 15.87 -9.36 20.82
CA GLY A 203 17.33 -9.35 20.98
C GLY A 203 18.07 -9.04 19.67
N GLN A 204 17.58 -9.58 18.55
CA GLN A 204 18.14 -9.32 17.22
C GLN A 204 17.91 -7.85 16.79
N PHE A 205 16.74 -7.30 17.08
CA PHE A 205 16.46 -5.87 16.78
C PHE A 205 17.37 -4.94 17.57
N LEU A 206 17.69 -5.26 18.84
CA LEU A 206 18.66 -4.49 19.63
C LEU A 206 20.07 -4.61 19.05
N THR A 207 20.48 -5.79 18.60
CA THR A 207 21.78 -5.99 17.93
C THR A 207 21.84 -5.22 16.62
N ALA A 208 20.75 -5.22 15.85
CA ALA A 208 20.65 -4.40 14.63
C ALA A 208 20.81 -2.89 14.92
N ASP A 209 20.22 -2.38 16.00
CA ASP A 209 20.35 -0.98 16.42
C ASP A 209 21.82 -0.63 16.75
N GLU A 210 22.56 -1.53 17.39
CA GLU A 210 23.99 -1.36 17.63
C GLU A 210 24.78 -1.28 16.31
N HIS A 211 24.46 -2.15 15.33
CA HIS A 211 25.11 -2.13 14.01
C HIS A 211 24.78 -0.83 13.24
N LEU A 212 23.53 -0.37 13.27
CA LEU A 212 23.11 0.90 12.66
C LEU A 212 23.83 2.10 13.29
N SER A 213 24.00 2.09 14.62
CA SER A 213 24.75 3.11 15.35
C SER A 213 26.23 3.11 15.00
N LYS A 214 26.88 1.94 14.82
CA LYS A 214 28.25 1.82 14.38
C LYS A 214 28.41 2.31 12.93
N ALA A 215 27.49 1.95 12.03
CA ALA A 215 27.49 2.43 10.66
C ALA A 215 27.45 3.98 10.62
N LYS A 216 26.58 4.59 11.43
CA LYS A 216 26.53 6.05 11.58
C LYS A 216 27.86 6.63 12.03
N ALA A 217 28.46 6.07 13.08
CA ALA A 217 29.73 6.56 13.62
C ALA A 217 30.87 6.48 12.59
N PHE A 218 30.87 5.48 11.71
CA PHE A 218 31.83 5.39 10.63
C PHE A 218 31.67 6.50 9.60
N VAL A 219 30.45 6.81 9.19
CA VAL A 219 30.16 7.88 8.22
C VAL A 219 30.42 9.26 8.81
N ASP A 220 29.99 9.51 10.04
CA ASP A 220 30.20 10.79 10.76
C ASP A 220 31.70 11.11 10.96
N ALA A 221 32.57 10.11 10.95
CA ALA A 221 34.01 10.29 11.10
C ALA A 221 34.73 10.70 9.80
N LEU A 222 34.03 10.76 8.65
CA LEU A 222 34.63 11.08 7.37
C LEU A 222 34.65 12.58 7.08
N ASP A 223 35.77 13.08 6.60
CA ASP A 223 35.88 14.43 6.04
C ASP A 223 35.51 14.41 4.55
N LEU A 224 34.25 14.76 4.27
CA LEU A 224 33.71 14.77 2.90
C LEU A 224 34.38 15.83 1.99
N SER A 225 35.06 16.82 2.52
CA SER A 225 35.69 17.88 1.73
C SER A 225 36.87 17.38 0.89
N SER A 226 37.46 16.25 1.29
CA SER A 226 38.65 15.65 0.65
C SER A 226 38.33 14.45 -0.25
N VAL A 227 37.03 14.14 -0.46
CA VAL A 227 36.58 12.91 -1.10
C VAL A 227 36.09 13.16 -2.53
N SER A 228 36.20 12.18 -3.41
CA SER A 228 35.67 12.29 -4.78
C SER A 228 34.15 12.34 -4.79
N SER A 229 33.57 13.03 -5.80
CA SER A 229 32.09 13.18 -5.93
C SER A 229 31.32 11.85 -5.93
N ASN A 230 31.91 10.80 -6.52
CA ASN A 230 31.27 9.47 -6.53
C ASN A 230 31.10 8.91 -5.12
N VAL A 231 32.16 9.00 -4.31
CA VAL A 231 32.14 8.52 -2.91
C VAL A 231 31.18 9.36 -2.06
N VAL A 232 31.07 10.67 -2.31
CA VAL A 232 30.06 11.52 -1.64
C VAL A 232 28.65 11.05 -1.95
N LEU A 233 28.34 10.73 -3.21
CA LEU A 233 27.05 10.19 -3.62
C LEU A 233 26.72 8.89 -2.84
N ASP A 234 27.67 7.98 -2.83
CA ASP A 234 27.50 6.67 -2.21
C ASP A 234 27.30 6.79 -0.69
N LEU A 235 28.05 7.67 -0.02
CA LEU A 235 27.89 7.93 1.41
C LEU A 235 26.53 8.55 1.74
N GLN A 236 26.06 9.52 0.98
CA GLN A 236 24.75 10.13 1.19
C GLN A 236 23.60 9.13 0.97
N GLN A 237 23.75 8.23 0.00
CA GLN A 237 22.79 7.14 -0.19
C GLN A 237 22.82 6.15 0.99
N LEU A 238 24.02 5.80 1.46
CA LEU A 238 24.21 4.94 2.61
C LEU A 238 23.58 5.52 3.88
N GLU A 239 23.78 6.83 4.16
CA GLU A 239 23.14 7.50 5.30
C GLU A 239 21.63 7.42 5.24
N ARG A 240 21.03 7.69 4.08
CA ARG A 240 19.58 7.64 3.92
C ARG A 240 19.02 6.24 4.19
N TYR A 241 19.65 5.21 3.63
CA TYR A 241 19.20 3.84 3.86
C TYR A 241 19.40 3.40 5.31
N ARG A 242 20.48 3.85 5.95
CA ARG A 242 20.67 3.65 7.38
C ARG A 242 19.54 4.28 8.18
N ASP A 243 19.15 5.52 7.88
CA ASP A 243 18.07 6.22 8.57
C ASP A 243 16.72 5.50 8.39
N GLN A 244 16.44 5.02 7.20
CA GLN A 244 15.25 4.23 6.92
C GLN A 244 15.25 2.91 7.70
N LEU A 245 16.37 2.18 7.71
CA LEU A 245 16.51 0.95 8.50
C LEU A 245 16.40 1.23 9.99
N ALA A 246 16.99 2.31 10.49
CA ALA A 246 16.89 2.69 11.90
C ALA A 246 15.44 2.99 12.30
N SER A 247 14.71 3.72 11.47
CA SER A 247 13.30 4.02 11.71
C SER A 247 12.46 2.73 11.78
N ILE A 248 12.64 1.81 10.84
CA ILE A 248 11.95 0.51 10.85
C ILE A 248 12.34 -0.31 12.07
N ASN A 249 13.63 -0.38 12.39
CA ASN A 249 14.13 -1.16 13.53
C ASN A 249 13.59 -0.62 14.86
N GLN A 250 13.46 0.70 15.00
CA GLN A 250 12.83 1.30 16.19
C GLN A 250 11.35 0.91 16.32
N VAL A 251 10.61 0.83 15.21
CA VAL A 251 9.25 0.30 15.25
C VAL A 251 9.25 -1.16 15.71
N LEU A 252 10.16 -2.00 15.19
CA LEU A 252 10.25 -3.42 15.56
C LEU A 252 10.65 -3.63 17.03
N ILE A 253 11.58 -2.84 17.56
CA ILE A 253 11.96 -2.86 18.98
C ILE A 253 10.73 -2.57 19.85
N ASN A 254 9.91 -1.60 19.48
CA ASN A 254 8.75 -1.18 20.25
C ASN A 254 7.45 -1.91 19.85
N ALA A 255 7.47 -2.72 18.80
CA ALA A 255 6.28 -3.40 18.28
C ALA A 255 5.52 -4.24 19.32
N PRO A 256 6.18 -4.99 20.25
CA PRO A 256 5.47 -5.69 21.29
C PRO A 256 4.61 -4.77 22.17
N ASP A 257 5.12 -3.60 22.54
CA ASP A 257 4.40 -2.65 23.39
C ASP A 257 3.28 -1.94 22.62
N PHE A 258 3.53 -1.56 21.37
CA PHE A 258 2.52 -0.99 20.49
C PHE A 258 1.36 -1.95 20.25
N LEU A 259 1.66 -3.22 19.96
CA LEU A 259 0.64 -4.24 19.77
C LEU A 259 -0.09 -4.58 21.07
N ASN A 260 0.62 -4.66 22.20
CA ASN A 260 -0.03 -4.82 23.51
C ASN A 260 -1.09 -3.73 23.73
N LYS A 261 -0.75 -2.48 23.44
CA LYS A 261 -1.66 -1.36 23.57
C LYS A 261 -2.81 -1.44 22.57
N ALA A 262 -2.50 -1.58 21.28
CA ALA A 262 -3.52 -1.65 20.22
C ALA A 262 -4.49 -2.83 20.40
N LEU A 263 -4.00 -3.95 20.92
CA LEU A 263 -4.78 -5.16 21.16
C LEU A 263 -5.43 -5.22 22.53
N GLY A 264 -5.35 -4.15 23.33
CA GLY A 264 -6.00 -4.06 24.64
C GLY A 264 -5.48 -5.08 25.64
N ILE A 265 -4.18 -5.43 25.59
CA ILE A 265 -3.56 -6.35 26.55
C ILE A 265 -3.29 -5.56 27.83
N GLY A 266 -4.05 -5.93 28.88
CA GLY A 266 -4.01 -5.22 30.17
C GLY A 266 -4.98 -4.06 30.35
N GLY A 267 -5.81 -3.73 29.33
CA GLY A 267 -6.85 -2.71 29.43
C GLY A 267 -7.70 -2.64 28.17
N ASP A 268 -8.92 -2.12 28.28
CA ASP A 268 -9.81 -1.96 27.13
C ASP A 268 -9.28 -0.86 26.20
N GLN A 269 -9.36 -1.10 24.91
CA GLN A 269 -9.17 -0.10 23.87
C GLN A 269 -10.47 0.04 23.07
N ASN A 270 -10.94 1.27 22.94
CA ASN A 270 -12.20 1.55 22.23
C ASN A 270 -11.88 2.22 20.89
N TYR A 271 -12.35 1.65 19.82
CA TYR A 271 -12.12 2.17 18.47
C TYR A 271 -13.43 2.53 17.79
N LEU A 272 -13.43 3.69 17.16
CA LEU A 272 -14.48 4.09 16.24
C LEU A 272 -14.25 3.37 14.90
N VAL A 273 -15.26 2.72 14.35
CA VAL A 273 -15.21 2.05 13.07
C VAL A 273 -16.03 2.85 12.05
N LEU A 274 -15.38 3.31 11.00
CA LEU A 274 -15.97 4.14 9.96
C LEU A 274 -16.14 3.30 8.69
N SER A 275 -17.39 3.00 8.32
CA SER A 275 -17.67 2.28 7.07
C SER A 275 -17.85 3.27 5.94
N GLN A 276 -16.93 3.25 4.98
CA GLN A 276 -16.88 4.18 3.86
C GLN A 276 -17.49 3.55 2.60
N ASN A 277 -18.27 4.33 1.88
CA ASN A 277 -18.80 3.96 0.57
C ASN A 277 -17.90 4.56 -0.52
N ASN A 278 -16.99 3.78 -1.08
CA ASN A 278 -16.10 4.23 -2.13
C ASN A 278 -16.73 4.21 -3.54
N ASP A 279 -17.97 3.74 -3.70
CA ASP A 279 -18.78 4.04 -4.90
C ASP A 279 -19.24 5.50 -4.91
N GLU A 280 -19.30 6.15 -3.74
CA GLU A 280 -19.46 7.59 -3.55
C GLU A 280 -18.18 8.13 -2.93
N LEU A 281 -17.13 8.19 -3.75
CA LEU A 281 -15.76 8.48 -3.31
C LEU A 281 -15.68 9.84 -2.58
N ARG A 282 -14.82 9.90 -1.58
CA ARG A 282 -14.39 11.12 -0.89
C ARG A 282 -12.87 11.15 -0.85
N PRO A 283 -12.24 12.32 -0.69
CA PRO A 283 -10.78 12.41 -0.71
C PRO A 283 -10.05 11.44 0.21
N SER A 284 -10.60 11.11 1.38
CA SER A 284 -10.01 10.14 2.31
C SER A 284 -10.65 8.74 2.26
N GLY A 285 -11.26 8.34 1.13
CA GLY A 285 -11.70 6.95 0.92
C GLY A 285 -13.14 6.79 0.44
N GLY A 286 -14.14 7.37 1.11
CA GLY A 286 -15.53 7.26 0.70
C GLY A 286 -16.49 7.97 1.64
N TYR A 287 -17.75 8.05 1.22
CA TYR A 287 -18.82 8.61 2.04
C TYR A 287 -19.05 7.75 3.28
N LEU A 288 -19.12 8.36 4.47
CA LEU A 288 -19.38 7.67 5.74
C LEU A 288 -20.85 7.28 5.82
N SER A 289 -21.15 6.05 5.40
CA SER A 289 -22.54 5.52 5.31
C SER A 289 -23.04 4.97 6.63
N THR A 290 -22.17 4.30 7.36
CA THR A 290 -22.44 3.75 8.69
C THR A 290 -21.20 3.95 9.58
N TYR A 291 -21.42 3.88 10.87
CA TYR A 291 -20.36 3.89 11.85
C TYR A 291 -20.57 2.75 12.85
N GLY A 292 -19.51 2.35 13.48
CA GLY A 292 -19.53 1.40 14.57
C GLY A 292 -18.54 1.79 15.66
N TRP A 293 -18.58 1.08 16.73
CA TRP A 293 -17.51 1.08 17.72
C TRP A 293 -17.20 -0.36 18.13
N MET A 294 -15.96 -0.60 18.50
CA MET A 294 -15.53 -1.88 19.04
C MET A 294 -14.62 -1.67 20.24
N THR A 295 -14.76 -2.54 21.24
CA THR A 295 -13.85 -2.64 22.37
C THR A 295 -12.96 -3.86 22.17
N VAL A 296 -11.66 -3.64 22.14
CA VAL A 296 -10.65 -4.69 22.05
C VAL A 296 -10.06 -4.93 23.44
N ARG A 297 -10.05 -6.20 23.87
CA ARG A 297 -9.48 -6.64 25.14
C ARG A 297 -8.76 -7.96 24.95
N ASN A 298 -7.49 -8.05 25.36
CA ASN A 298 -6.67 -9.23 25.23
C ASN A 298 -6.67 -9.82 23.81
N ALA A 299 -6.42 -8.96 22.83
CA ALA A 299 -6.38 -9.27 21.40
C ALA A 299 -7.70 -9.85 20.82
N ARG A 300 -8.80 -9.62 21.50
CA ARG A 300 -10.15 -10.03 21.05
C ARG A 300 -11.10 -8.85 21.11
N VAL A 301 -11.99 -8.77 20.15
CA VAL A 301 -13.10 -7.85 20.26
C VAL A 301 -14.09 -8.40 21.27
N SER A 302 -14.23 -7.68 22.37
CA SER A 302 -15.07 -8.07 23.50
C SER A 302 -16.50 -7.50 23.41
N ASP A 303 -16.66 -6.39 22.68
CA ASP A 303 -17.94 -5.70 22.51
C ASP A 303 -17.90 -4.84 21.23
N TYR A 304 -19.00 -4.69 20.52
CA TYR A 304 -19.10 -3.89 19.29
C TYR A 304 -20.55 -3.56 18.95
N SER A 305 -20.75 -2.52 18.15
CA SER A 305 -22.06 -2.15 17.62
C SER A 305 -21.87 -1.36 16.32
N TYR A 306 -22.83 -1.51 15.42
CA TYR A 306 -22.93 -0.71 14.21
C TYR A 306 -24.28 0.03 14.14
N SER A 307 -24.25 1.23 13.57
CA SER A 307 -25.42 2.08 13.40
C SER A 307 -25.34 2.87 12.08
N PRO A 308 -26.46 3.18 11.45
CA PRO A 308 -26.46 4.05 10.27
C PRO A 308 -26.11 5.49 10.66
N THR A 309 -25.39 6.19 9.78
CA THR A 309 -25.17 7.64 9.93
C THR A 309 -26.45 8.39 9.55
N THR A 310 -26.88 9.27 10.41
CA THR A 310 -28.03 10.17 10.18
C THR A 310 -27.74 11.52 10.87
N THR A 311 -28.60 12.51 10.68
CA THR A 311 -28.48 13.81 11.33
C THR A 311 -28.56 13.75 12.87
N THR A 312 -29.06 12.64 13.43
CA THR A 312 -29.24 12.44 14.87
C THR A 312 -28.44 11.26 15.43
N SER A 313 -27.76 10.50 14.58
CA SER A 313 -26.97 9.32 14.97
C SER A 313 -25.66 9.29 14.20
N PRO A 314 -24.50 9.30 14.87
CA PRO A 314 -24.30 9.38 16.33
C PRO A 314 -24.83 10.68 16.91
N ASN A 315 -24.91 10.79 18.25
CA ASN A 315 -25.30 12.06 18.89
C ASN A 315 -24.34 13.18 18.44
N PRO A 316 -24.85 14.28 17.86
CA PRO A 316 -23.97 15.35 17.43
C PRO A 316 -23.41 16.14 18.61
N PRO A 317 -22.26 16.80 18.44
CA PRO A 317 -21.79 17.81 19.36
C PRO A 317 -22.82 18.94 19.56
N PRO A 318 -22.79 19.68 20.68
CA PRO A 318 -23.60 20.86 20.82
C PRO A 318 -23.38 21.88 19.71
N ALA A 319 -24.45 22.46 19.16
CA ALA A 319 -24.39 23.34 17.98
C ALA A 319 -23.47 24.58 18.15
N ASN A 320 -23.29 25.05 19.40
CA ASN A 320 -22.36 26.14 19.71
C ASN A 320 -20.88 25.79 19.48
N LEU A 321 -20.55 24.53 19.27
CA LEU A 321 -19.20 24.06 18.90
C LEU A 321 -18.95 23.99 17.38
N ALA A 322 -19.98 24.23 16.56
CA ALA A 322 -19.84 24.24 15.09
C ALA A 322 -18.69 25.13 14.55
N PRO A 323 -18.38 26.30 15.15
CA PRO A 323 -17.23 27.11 14.71
C PRO A 323 -15.86 26.44 14.87
N GLN A 324 -15.75 25.35 15.65
CA GLN A 324 -14.51 24.57 15.76
C GLN A 324 -14.28 23.66 14.53
N LEU A 325 -15.29 23.45 13.71
CA LEU A 325 -15.21 22.71 12.47
C LEU A 325 -14.68 23.62 11.36
N ASN A 326 -13.43 23.68 11.14
CA ASN A 326 -12.83 24.52 10.08
C ASN A 326 -13.11 23.92 8.68
N ILE A 327 -14.38 24.00 8.24
CA ILE A 327 -14.81 23.46 6.96
C ILE A 327 -14.29 24.37 5.83
N PRO A 328 -13.59 23.84 4.82
CA PRO A 328 -13.14 24.63 3.69
C PRO A 328 -14.31 25.30 2.94
N ASP A 329 -14.14 26.53 2.52
CA ASP A 329 -15.16 27.30 1.79
C ASP A 329 -15.55 26.71 0.42
N TRP A 330 -14.69 25.87 -0.14
CA TRP A 330 -14.95 25.12 -1.38
C TRP A 330 -15.75 23.83 -1.16
N TRP A 331 -15.89 23.35 0.10
CA TRP A 331 -16.72 22.20 0.46
C TRP A 331 -18.13 22.65 0.79
N LEU A 332 -18.99 22.82 -0.20
CA LEU A 332 -20.29 23.48 -0.06
C LEU A 332 -21.48 22.51 0.02
N ARG A 333 -21.27 21.23 0.24
CA ARG A 333 -22.34 20.22 0.17
C ARG A 333 -23.35 20.35 1.30
N TYR A 334 -22.89 20.66 2.51
CA TYR A 334 -23.71 20.67 3.71
C TYR A 334 -24.01 22.08 4.17
N GLN A 335 -25.29 22.33 4.53
CA GLN A 335 -25.69 23.60 5.15
C GLN A 335 -25.51 23.59 6.67
N GLU A 336 -25.51 22.41 7.29
CA GLU A 336 -25.33 22.22 8.73
C GLU A 336 -23.88 21.84 9.03
N PRO A 337 -23.07 22.74 9.64
CA PRO A 337 -21.65 22.49 9.91
C PRO A 337 -21.41 21.24 10.79
N ILE A 338 -22.25 20.98 11.76
CA ILE A 338 -22.11 19.82 12.64
C ILE A 338 -22.25 18.51 11.86
N TYR A 339 -23.24 18.41 10.94
CA TYR A 339 -23.39 17.21 10.11
C TYR A 339 -22.27 17.09 9.09
N ALA A 340 -21.84 18.20 8.50
CA ALA A 340 -20.68 18.22 7.62
C ALA A 340 -19.40 17.77 8.34
N GLY A 341 -19.26 18.13 9.60
CA GLY A 341 -18.15 17.68 10.45
C GLY A 341 -18.14 16.17 10.68
N TRP A 342 -19.30 15.53 10.72
CA TRP A 342 -19.37 14.07 10.81
C TRP A 342 -18.91 13.40 9.51
N ASP A 343 -19.37 13.88 8.37
CA ASP A 343 -18.91 13.42 7.05
C ASP A 343 -17.68 14.23 6.57
N GLY A 344 -16.77 14.55 7.49
CA GLY A 344 -15.62 15.45 7.29
C GLY A 344 -14.52 14.90 6.38
N SER A 345 -14.89 14.14 5.34
CA SER A 345 -13.97 13.45 4.43
C SER A 345 -13.45 14.34 3.28
N TRP A 346 -13.46 15.68 3.45
CA TRP A 346 -12.91 16.63 2.47
C TRP A 346 -11.38 16.68 2.43
N PHE A 347 -10.71 16.18 3.46
CA PHE A 347 -9.26 16.06 3.45
C PHE A 347 -8.82 14.84 2.65
N ALA A 348 -7.78 14.97 1.83
CA ALA A 348 -7.10 13.83 1.21
C ALA A 348 -6.12 13.12 2.16
N ASP A 349 -6.34 13.28 3.44
CA ASP A 349 -5.56 12.80 4.58
C ASP A 349 -6.49 12.12 5.58
N PHE A 350 -6.45 10.80 5.67
CA PHE A 350 -7.35 10.09 6.57
C PHE A 350 -7.11 10.42 8.06
N PRO A 351 -5.88 10.62 8.58
CA PRO A 351 -5.69 11.10 9.94
C PRO A 351 -6.49 12.35 10.31
N SER A 352 -6.60 13.30 9.38
CA SER A 352 -7.43 14.51 9.59
C SER A 352 -8.92 14.18 9.64
N THR A 353 -9.40 13.32 8.75
CA THR A 353 -10.78 12.81 8.77
C THR A 353 -11.07 12.01 10.04
N ALA A 354 -10.14 11.14 10.48
CA ALA A 354 -10.27 10.37 11.71
C ALA A 354 -10.34 11.25 12.96
N LYS A 355 -9.46 12.26 13.05
CA LYS A 355 -9.49 13.26 14.16
C LYS A 355 -10.83 13.99 14.22
N MET A 356 -11.37 14.38 13.08
CA MET A 356 -12.66 15.03 12.98
C MET A 356 -13.80 14.11 13.44
N ALA A 357 -13.81 12.88 12.97
CA ALA A 357 -14.80 11.86 13.35
C ALA A 357 -14.74 11.52 14.84
N ILE A 358 -13.53 11.36 15.40
CA ILE A 358 -13.32 11.13 16.84
C ILE A 358 -13.79 12.32 17.67
N TRP A 359 -13.45 13.55 17.26
CA TRP A 359 -13.91 14.76 17.92
C TRP A 359 -15.44 14.84 17.94
N TYR A 360 -16.07 14.61 16.79
CA TYR A 360 -17.52 14.61 16.65
C TYR A 360 -18.15 13.56 17.58
N TYR A 361 -17.64 12.34 17.54
CA TYR A 361 -18.15 11.22 18.32
C TYR A 361 -18.00 11.44 19.83
N ASN A 362 -16.82 11.84 20.27
CA ASN A 362 -16.54 12.06 21.69
C ASN A 362 -17.31 13.25 22.27
N THR A 363 -17.40 14.37 21.53
CA THR A 363 -18.08 15.58 21.98
C THR A 363 -19.61 15.41 22.01
N GLY A 364 -20.16 14.48 21.22
CA GLY A 364 -21.56 14.05 21.30
C GLY A 364 -21.86 13.10 22.46
N ASN A 365 -20.85 12.72 23.24
CA ASN A 365 -21.00 11.77 24.36
C ASN A 365 -21.64 10.44 23.93
N ASN A 366 -21.13 9.88 22.83
CA ASN A 366 -21.61 8.61 22.30
C ASN A 366 -21.06 7.40 23.09
N PRO A 367 -21.58 6.17 22.90
CA PRO A 367 -21.12 4.98 23.60
C PRO A 367 -19.61 4.76 23.47
N LYS A 368 -18.96 4.32 24.55
CA LYS A 368 -17.51 4.06 24.62
C LYS A 368 -16.61 5.28 24.43
N SER A 369 -17.16 6.49 24.39
CA SER A 369 -16.33 7.70 24.36
C SER A 369 -15.69 7.99 25.73
N PRO A 370 -14.43 8.49 25.74
CA PRO A 370 -13.60 8.77 24.57
C PRO A 370 -13.07 7.49 23.93
N VAL A 371 -12.94 7.50 22.58
CA VAL A 371 -12.33 6.40 21.81
C VAL A 371 -10.82 6.62 21.67
N ASP A 372 -10.08 5.51 21.58
CA ASP A 372 -8.61 5.48 21.52
C ASP A 372 -8.07 5.59 20.09
N GLY A 373 -8.95 5.51 19.09
CA GLY A 373 -8.60 5.62 17.68
C GLY A 373 -9.78 5.42 16.76
N ALA A 374 -9.53 5.48 15.46
CA ALA A 374 -10.50 5.18 14.40
C ALA A 374 -9.91 4.23 13.37
N ILE A 375 -10.72 3.30 12.91
CA ILE A 375 -10.43 2.38 11.83
C ILE A 375 -11.45 2.61 10.74
N SER A 376 -11.01 2.87 9.52
CA SER A 376 -11.90 2.92 8.36
C SER A 376 -11.82 1.63 7.56
N ILE A 377 -12.93 1.26 6.94
CA ILE A 377 -13.04 0.18 6.00
C ILE A 377 -14.03 0.58 4.90
N ASP A 378 -13.65 0.40 3.64
CA ASP A 378 -14.53 0.67 2.50
C ASP A 378 -15.17 -0.61 1.95
N ILE A 379 -16.00 -0.48 0.91
CA ILE A 379 -16.68 -1.63 0.28
C ILE A 379 -15.66 -2.68 -0.18
N THR A 380 -14.57 -2.26 -0.82
CA THR A 380 -13.51 -3.17 -1.30
C THR A 380 -12.86 -3.92 -0.14
N GLY A 381 -12.63 -3.25 0.99
CA GLY A 381 -12.15 -3.89 2.22
C GLY A 381 -13.14 -4.92 2.77
N PHE A 382 -14.44 -4.62 2.77
CA PHE A 382 -15.46 -5.61 3.18
C PHE A 382 -15.55 -6.79 2.20
N GLU A 383 -15.45 -6.57 0.90
CA GLU A 383 -15.41 -7.64 -0.11
C GLU A 383 -14.19 -8.55 0.09
N ALA A 384 -13.03 -7.98 0.42
CA ALA A 384 -11.82 -8.76 0.74
C ALA A 384 -12.04 -9.67 1.96
N LEU A 385 -12.67 -9.16 3.03
CA LEU A 385 -13.02 -9.97 4.21
C LEU A 385 -14.02 -11.08 3.87
N LEU A 386 -15.06 -10.76 3.10
CA LEU A 386 -16.07 -11.73 2.65
C LEU A 386 -15.45 -12.81 1.75
N GLY A 387 -14.42 -12.50 1.00
CA GLY A 387 -13.67 -13.48 0.20
C GLY A 387 -13.09 -14.62 1.03
N VAL A 388 -12.66 -14.32 2.25
CA VAL A 388 -12.13 -15.31 3.20
C VAL A 388 -13.26 -15.97 4.02
N ILE A 389 -14.22 -15.19 4.49
CA ILE A 389 -15.37 -15.65 5.29
C ILE A 389 -16.26 -16.60 4.47
N GLY A 390 -16.37 -16.35 3.17
CA GLY A 390 -17.17 -17.15 2.23
C GLY A 390 -18.61 -16.70 2.08
N GLY A 391 -19.08 -15.77 2.90
CA GLY A 391 -20.41 -15.19 2.84
C GLY A 391 -21.15 -15.20 4.17
N VAL A 392 -22.08 -14.28 4.32
CA VAL A 392 -22.88 -14.10 5.54
C VAL A 392 -24.37 -14.03 5.23
N VAL A 393 -25.18 -14.50 6.14
CA VAL A 393 -26.65 -14.38 6.10
C VAL A 393 -27.06 -13.29 7.08
N VAL A 394 -27.70 -12.25 6.57
CA VAL A 394 -28.14 -11.13 7.40
C VAL A 394 -29.51 -11.46 8.02
N PRO A 395 -29.66 -11.41 9.36
CA PRO A 395 -30.94 -11.73 10.02
C PRO A 395 -32.08 -10.86 9.50
N GLY A 396 -33.20 -11.53 9.15
CA GLY A 396 -34.39 -10.88 8.60
C GLY A 396 -34.36 -10.64 7.08
N TYR A 397 -33.29 -11.09 6.42
CA TYR A 397 -33.14 -11.05 4.96
C TYR A 397 -32.76 -12.45 4.46
N ASP A 398 -33.50 -12.99 3.50
CA ASP A 398 -33.27 -14.35 2.96
C ASP A 398 -32.17 -14.40 1.90
N THR A 399 -31.10 -13.63 2.11
CA THR A 399 -30.02 -13.49 1.13
C THR A 399 -28.68 -13.71 1.80
N THR A 400 -27.85 -14.56 1.19
CA THR A 400 -26.43 -14.70 1.56
C THR A 400 -25.62 -13.66 0.81
N VAL A 401 -24.89 -12.82 1.54
CA VAL A 401 -23.97 -11.83 0.97
C VAL A 401 -22.57 -12.43 0.89
N THR A 402 -21.97 -12.36 -0.29
CA THR A 402 -20.63 -12.85 -0.61
C THR A 402 -19.81 -11.72 -1.20
N ALA A 403 -18.49 -11.88 -1.32
CA ALA A 403 -17.62 -10.91 -2.00
C ALA A 403 -18.10 -10.58 -3.43
N THR A 404 -18.65 -11.55 -4.16
CA THR A 404 -19.05 -11.37 -5.57
C THR A 404 -20.42 -10.73 -5.76
N ASN A 405 -21.29 -10.77 -4.75
CA ASN A 405 -22.66 -10.22 -4.87
C ASN A 405 -22.93 -9.07 -3.89
N PHE A 406 -21.93 -8.64 -3.12
CA PHE A 406 -22.07 -7.61 -2.09
C PHE A 406 -22.78 -6.36 -2.63
N ARG A 407 -22.22 -5.75 -3.67
CA ARG A 407 -22.77 -4.54 -4.27
C ARG A 407 -24.17 -4.76 -4.82
N THR A 408 -24.40 -5.85 -5.55
CA THR A 408 -25.71 -6.18 -6.12
C THR A 408 -26.77 -6.31 -5.04
N VAL A 409 -26.50 -7.03 -3.94
CA VAL A 409 -27.45 -7.19 -2.85
C VAL A 409 -27.71 -5.86 -2.12
N VAL A 410 -26.65 -5.11 -1.80
CA VAL A 410 -26.75 -3.83 -1.09
C VAL A 410 -27.58 -2.82 -1.88
N TYR A 411 -27.30 -2.67 -3.18
CA TYR A 411 -28.00 -1.69 -4.02
C TYR A 411 -29.41 -2.14 -4.40
N ASN A 412 -29.67 -3.45 -4.57
CA ASN A 412 -31.04 -3.95 -4.76
C ASN A 412 -31.92 -3.64 -3.55
N ILE A 413 -31.39 -3.79 -2.32
CA ILE A 413 -32.15 -3.45 -1.10
C ILE A 413 -32.37 -1.92 -1.04
N ARG A 414 -31.41 -1.11 -1.47
CA ARG A 414 -31.57 0.34 -1.56
C ARG A 414 -32.71 0.72 -2.53
N ASP A 415 -32.71 0.14 -3.72
CA ASP A 415 -33.56 0.57 -4.83
C ASP A 415 -34.98 0.01 -4.74
N PHE A 416 -35.13 -1.21 -4.22
CA PHE A 416 -36.39 -1.92 -4.15
C PHE A 416 -36.94 -2.13 -2.71
N GLY A 417 -36.22 -1.58 -1.72
CA GLY A 417 -36.68 -1.59 -0.33
C GLY A 417 -37.59 -0.41 0.02
N ASP A 418 -38.11 -0.40 1.26
CA ASP A 418 -38.99 0.65 1.76
C ASP A 418 -38.31 1.99 2.09
N GLY A 419 -37.27 2.37 1.34
CA GLY A 419 -36.58 3.64 1.46
C GLY A 419 -35.21 3.58 2.15
N GLU A 420 -34.59 4.75 2.38
CA GLU A 420 -33.19 4.87 2.83
C GLU A 420 -32.92 4.26 4.22
N ILE A 421 -33.86 4.35 5.14
CA ILE A 421 -33.70 3.82 6.51
C ILE A 421 -33.56 2.30 6.55
N PRO A 422 -34.40 1.50 5.85
CA PRO A 422 -34.22 0.07 5.75
C PRO A 422 -32.87 -0.33 5.12
N HIS A 423 -32.42 0.37 4.09
CA HIS A 423 -31.13 0.15 3.48
C HIS A 423 -29.97 0.34 4.46
N LYS A 424 -29.95 1.45 5.19
CA LYS A 424 -28.91 1.73 6.21
C LYS A 424 -28.95 0.74 7.37
N LYS A 425 -30.14 0.28 7.78
CA LYS A 425 -30.27 -0.79 8.78
C LYS A 425 -29.72 -2.11 8.27
N PHE A 426 -29.99 -2.46 7.01
CA PHE A 426 -29.42 -3.64 6.40
C PHE A 426 -27.90 -3.60 6.41
N LEU A 427 -27.29 -2.48 5.98
CA LEU A 427 -25.83 -2.28 6.00
C LEU A 427 -25.25 -2.45 7.41
N ALA A 428 -25.86 -1.83 8.41
CA ALA A 428 -25.39 -1.97 9.79
C ALA A 428 -25.46 -3.44 10.26
N SER A 429 -26.56 -4.16 9.94
CA SER A 429 -26.71 -5.58 10.29
C SER A 429 -25.72 -6.44 9.51
N LEU A 430 -25.49 -6.15 8.24
CA LEU A 430 -24.52 -6.86 7.40
C LEU A 430 -23.11 -6.74 7.95
N TYR A 431 -22.66 -5.53 8.29
CA TYR A 431 -21.34 -5.30 8.86
C TYR A 431 -21.19 -5.98 10.22
N GLN A 432 -22.23 -5.98 11.03
CA GLN A 432 -22.25 -6.71 12.29
C GLN A 432 -22.09 -8.23 12.08
N GLU A 433 -22.77 -8.81 11.09
CA GLU A 433 -22.66 -10.23 10.77
C GLU A 433 -21.28 -10.59 10.19
N ILE A 434 -20.74 -9.77 9.31
CA ILE A 434 -19.36 -9.93 8.82
C ILE A 434 -18.38 -9.99 10.00
N PHE A 435 -18.56 -9.10 10.96
CA PHE A 435 -17.72 -9.03 12.13
C PHE A 435 -17.89 -10.25 13.06
N THR A 436 -19.12 -10.71 13.23
CA THR A 436 -19.46 -11.94 14.01
C THR A 436 -18.79 -13.16 13.38
N GLN A 437 -18.90 -13.32 12.06
CA GLN A 437 -18.29 -14.43 11.33
C GLN A 437 -16.76 -14.35 11.33
N TRP A 438 -16.19 -13.13 11.22
CA TRP A 438 -14.76 -12.92 11.37
C TRP A 438 -14.26 -13.44 12.72
N GLN A 439 -14.92 -13.11 13.82
CA GLN A 439 -14.55 -13.63 15.15
C GLN A 439 -14.63 -15.18 15.20
N ALA A 440 -15.63 -15.76 14.57
CA ALA A 440 -15.80 -17.22 14.54
C ALA A 440 -14.67 -17.91 13.79
N ILE A 441 -14.23 -17.38 12.64
CA ILE A 441 -13.16 -17.98 11.84
C ILE A 441 -11.76 -17.66 12.36
N SER A 442 -11.59 -16.64 13.19
CA SER A 442 -10.29 -16.26 13.75
C SER A 442 -9.68 -17.34 14.68
N THR A 443 -10.48 -18.34 15.06
CA THR A 443 -10.01 -19.51 15.81
C THR A 443 -9.52 -20.66 14.93
N ASP A 444 -9.77 -20.60 13.61
CA ASP A 444 -9.26 -21.55 12.62
C ASP A 444 -7.90 -21.04 12.09
N PRO A 445 -6.78 -21.72 12.34
CA PRO A 445 -5.44 -21.22 11.97
C PRO A 445 -5.28 -20.94 10.47
N ASP A 446 -5.82 -21.81 9.61
CA ASP A 446 -5.72 -21.67 8.16
C ASP A 446 -6.49 -20.43 7.69
N LYS A 447 -7.73 -20.28 8.11
CA LYS A 447 -8.57 -19.14 7.78
C LYS A 447 -8.09 -17.83 8.40
N ASN A 448 -7.56 -17.90 9.61
CA ASN A 448 -7.01 -16.72 10.27
C ASN A 448 -5.79 -16.16 9.50
N THR A 449 -4.97 -17.02 8.94
CA THR A 449 -3.83 -16.59 8.11
C THR A 449 -4.30 -15.95 6.80
N GLU A 450 -5.30 -16.53 6.12
CA GLU A 450 -5.91 -15.95 4.93
C GLU A 450 -6.56 -14.59 5.24
N LEU A 451 -7.25 -14.49 6.37
CA LEU A 451 -7.87 -13.25 6.84
C LEU A 451 -6.84 -12.15 7.13
N LEU A 452 -5.77 -12.50 7.84
CA LEU A 452 -4.68 -11.56 8.12
C LEU A 452 -4.04 -11.05 6.82
N SER A 453 -3.82 -11.94 5.85
CA SER A 453 -3.31 -11.55 4.54
C SER A 453 -4.24 -10.56 3.84
N ALA A 454 -5.55 -10.84 3.82
CA ALA A 454 -6.54 -9.96 3.21
C ALA A 454 -6.58 -8.57 3.90
N ILE A 455 -6.48 -8.53 5.23
CA ILE A 455 -6.41 -7.26 5.99
C ILE A 455 -5.14 -6.48 5.65
N LEU A 456 -3.99 -7.14 5.61
CA LEU A 456 -2.73 -6.47 5.30
C LEU A 456 -2.69 -5.95 3.85
N ASP A 457 -3.26 -6.68 2.91
CA ASP A 457 -3.42 -6.22 1.53
C ASP A 457 -4.35 -5.00 1.46
N ALA A 458 -5.48 -5.03 2.18
CA ALA A 458 -6.41 -3.91 2.25
C ALA A 458 -5.80 -2.67 2.93
N LEU A 459 -4.96 -2.84 3.95
CA LEU A 459 -4.19 -1.77 4.59
C LEU A 459 -3.17 -1.16 3.62
N GLN A 460 -2.44 -1.97 2.88
CA GLN A 460 -1.45 -1.51 1.90
C GLN A 460 -2.10 -0.74 0.74
N GLN A 461 -3.29 -1.16 0.33
CA GLN A 461 -4.06 -0.54 -0.75
C GLN A 461 -4.95 0.60 -0.27
N LYS A 462 -4.93 0.95 1.02
CA LYS A 462 -5.73 2.01 1.65
C LYS A 462 -7.25 1.79 1.54
N HIS A 463 -7.68 0.53 1.54
CA HIS A 463 -9.08 0.11 1.69
C HIS A 463 -9.46 -0.13 3.16
N ILE A 464 -8.46 -0.35 4.02
CA ILE A 464 -8.52 -0.24 5.47
C ILE A 464 -7.45 0.76 5.90
N MET A 465 -7.78 1.67 6.81
CA MET A 465 -6.85 2.64 7.37
C MET A 465 -7.05 2.75 8.87
N MET A 466 -5.99 3.12 9.59
CA MET A 466 -5.98 3.22 11.03
C MET A 466 -5.44 4.57 11.49
N TYR A 467 -6.05 5.10 12.54
CA TYR A 467 -5.56 6.26 13.26
C TYR A 467 -5.68 6.01 14.76
N PHE A 468 -4.63 6.27 15.51
CA PHE A 468 -4.61 6.14 16.97
C PHE A 468 -4.40 7.50 17.64
N THR A 469 -5.08 7.73 18.77
CA THR A 469 -4.89 8.95 19.57
C THR A 469 -3.56 8.93 20.32
N ASP A 470 -2.99 7.75 20.55
CA ASP A 470 -1.64 7.59 21.04
C ASP A 470 -0.63 7.92 19.91
N GLU A 471 0.18 8.94 20.14
CA GLU A 471 1.11 9.46 19.13
C GLU A 471 2.18 8.45 18.71
N GLN A 472 2.73 7.68 19.65
CA GLN A 472 3.78 6.71 19.33
C GLN A 472 3.24 5.56 18.49
N LEU A 473 2.07 5.03 18.88
CA LEU A 473 1.39 4.00 18.11
C LEU A 473 0.97 4.52 16.72
N ASN A 474 0.44 5.74 16.65
CA ASN A 474 0.07 6.36 15.38
C ASN A 474 1.28 6.54 14.45
N ASN A 475 2.41 6.99 14.97
CA ASN A 475 3.65 7.13 14.19
C ASN A 475 4.14 5.79 13.68
N ALA A 476 4.04 4.72 14.48
CA ALA A 476 4.40 3.37 14.06
C ALA A 476 3.56 2.88 12.86
N VAL A 477 2.23 3.02 12.92
CA VAL A 477 1.35 2.62 11.82
C VAL A 477 1.47 3.55 10.60
N GLN A 478 1.85 4.80 10.80
CA GLN A 478 2.16 5.73 9.70
C GLN A 478 3.42 5.30 8.94
N LEU A 479 4.47 4.89 9.62
CA LEU A 479 5.68 4.33 8.98
C LEU A 479 5.38 3.08 8.14
N LEU A 480 4.40 2.28 8.57
CA LEU A 480 3.91 1.13 7.81
C LEU A 480 3.03 1.52 6.59
N GLY A 481 2.64 2.80 6.47
CA GLY A 481 1.77 3.31 5.42
C GLY A 481 0.29 2.99 5.62
N TRP A 482 -0.13 2.60 6.84
CA TRP A 482 -1.49 2.14 7.15
C TRP A 482 -2.44 3.25 7.60
N THR A 483 -1.93 4.47 7.76
CA THR A 483 -2.76 5.61 8.17
C THR A 483 -3.52 6.27 7.02
N GLY A 484 -3.16 6.00 5.76
CA GLY A 484 -3.68 6.78 4.63
C GLY A 484 -3.33 8.28 4.71
N ALA A 485 -2.26 8.62 5.42
CA ALA A 485 -1.78 10.00 5.53
C ALA A 485 -1.30 10.53 4.18
N GLN A 486 -1.57 11.80 3.92
CA GLN A 486 -0.99 12.53 2.81
C GLN A 486 0.49 12.80 3.08
N ALA A 487 1.34 12.56 2.09
CA ALA A 487 2.77 12.82 2.20
C ALA A 487 3.09 14.31 2.12
N GLU A 488 4.18 14.73 2.80
CA GLU A 488 4.76 16.05 2.59
C GLU A 488 5.50 16.09 1.24
N ALA A 489 5.37 17.17 0.52
CA ALA A 489 5.90 17.36 -0.83
C ALA A 489 6.78 18.62 -0.92
N SER A 490 7.77 18.75 -0.01
CA SER A 490 8.63 19.92 0.09
C SER A 490 9.98 19.78 -0.61
N ASP A 491 10.48 18.54 -0.81
CA ASP A 491 11.83 18.23 -1.27
C ASP A 491 11.90 17.24 -2.44
N HIS A 492 10.76 16.91 -3.05
CA HIS A 492 10.64 16.02 -4.19
C HIS A 492 9.45 16.38 -5.04
N ASP A 493 9.41 15.89 -6.26
CA ASP A 493 8.24 15.98 -7.12
C ASP A 493 7.09 15.12 -6.59
N TYR A 494 5.88 15.59 -6.77
CA TYR A 494 4.72 14.98 -6.13
C TYR A 494 3.48 15.12 -6.98
N LEU A 495 2.70 14.06 -7.05
CA LEU A 495 1.40 14.06 -7.68
C LEU A 495 0.43 13.21 -6.87
N MET A 496 -0.70 13.79 -6.48
CA MET A 496 -1.86 13.07 -5.96
C MET A 496 -3.12 13.67 -6.53
N ILE A 497 -3.97 12.81 -7.08
CA ILE A 497 -5.31 13.18 -7.54
C ILE A 497 -6.29 12.65 -6.50
N ALA A 498 -7.14 13.55 -5.98
CA ALA A 498 -8.17 13.16 -5.02
C ALA A 498 -9.54 13.67 -5.49
N ASP A 499 -10.41 12.72 -5.77
CA ASP A 499 -11.77 12.93 -6.23
C ASP A 499 -12.77 12.94 -5.08
N ALA A 500 -13.79 13.78 -5.17
CA ALA A 500 -14.98 13.76 -4.35
C ALA A 500 -16.24 13.70 -5.20
N ASN A 501 -16.88 12.56 -5.28
CA ASN A 501 -18.15 12.37 -5.97
C ASN A 501 -19.27 13.08 -5.22
N LEU A 502 -19.79 14.16 -5.79
CA LEU A 502 -20.84 14.97 -5.16
C LEU A 502 -22.25 14.66 -5.71
N GLY A 503 -22.40 13.70 -6.58
CA GLY A 503 -23.64 13.44 -7.29
C GLY A 503 -24.27 12.07 -7.01
N ASN A 504 -23.59 11.03 -7.39
CA ASN A 504 -24.12 9.68 -7.47
C ASN A 504 -23.17 8.64 -6.87
N LYS A 505 -23.38 7.35 -7.14
CA LYS A 505 -22.54 6.23 -6.66
C LYS A 505 -21.83 5.54 -7.83
N SER A 506 -21.22 6.32 -8.72
CA SER A 506 -20.69 5.84 -9.99
C SER A 506 -19.19 5.49 -9.97
N ASN A 507 -18.46 5.70 -8.88
CA ASN A 507 -17.01 5.56 -8.89
C ASN A 507 -16.51 4.17 -9.30
N HIS A 508 -17.28 3.10 -9.05
CA HIS A 508 -16.92 1.78 -9.54
C HIS A 508 -16.95 1.65 -11.07
N SER A 509 -17.78 2.46 -11.74
CA SER A 509 -17.91 2.50 -13.20
C SER A 509 -17.06 3.58 -13.87
N ILE A 510 -16.23 4.30 -13.11
CA ILE A 510 -15.34 5.33 -13.63
C ILE A 510 -13.90 4.81 -13.61
N PHE A 511 -13.30 4.70 -14.79
CA PHE A 511 -11.90 4.30 -14.93
C PHE A 511 -11.04 5.54 -15.09
N GLN A 512 -10.09 5.72 -14.18
CA GLN A 512 -9.17 6.84 -14.21
C GLN A 512 -7.80 6.38 -14.72
N THR A 513 -7.26 7.14 -15.68
CA THR A 513 -5.87 6.99 -16.13
C THR A 513 -5.14 8.30 -15.92
N ILE A 514 -3.93 8.24 -15.40
CA ILE A 514 -3.09 9.42 -15.15
C ILE A 514 -1.85 9.32 -16.03
N THR A 515 -1.64 10.34 -16.87
CA THR A 515 -0.38 10.52 -17.60
C THR A 515 0.32 11.74 -17.04
N TYR A 516 1.61 11.62 -16.72
CA TYR A 516 2.40 12.71 -16.17
C TYR A 516 3.73 12.86 -16.91
N ASP A 517 3.92 14.01 -17.56
CA ASP A 517 5.15 14.40 -18.20
C ASP A 517 5.90 15.41 -17.31
N ALA A 518 7.03 14.99 -16.76
CA ALA A 518 7.93 15.81 -15.95
C ALA A 518 9.12 16.27 -16.78
N ASP A 519 9.17 17.55 -17.14
CA ASP A 519 10.31 18.15 -17.84
C ASP A 519 11.23 18.84 -16.83
N VAL A 520 12.35 18.18 -16.51
CA VAL A 520 13.36 18.67 -15.56
C VAL A 520 14.18 19.76 -16.20
N GLN A 521 14.14 20.95 -15.61
CA GLN A 521 14.86 22.11 -16.09
C GLN A 521 16.30 22.18 -15.55
N SER A 522 17.16 22.95 -16.20
CA SER A 522 18.56 23.10 -15.81
C SER A 522 18.76 23.75 -14.43
N ASP A 523 17.80 24.58 -14.00
CA ASP A 523 17.79 25.22 -12.67
C ASP A 523 17.26 24.28 -11.56
N GLY A 524 16.78 23.09 -11.94
CA GLY A 524 16.23 22.10 -11.04
C GLY A 524 14.75 22.22 -10.78
N SER A 525 14.06 23.17 -11.40
CA SER A 525 12.60 23.22 -11.43
C SER A 525 12.04 22.15 -12.37
N ILE A 526 10.75 21.84 -12.24
CA ILE A 526 10.07 20.85 -13.07
C ILE A 526 8.89 21.57 -13.73
N GLN A 527 8.81 21.47 -15.05
CA GLN A 527 7.60 21.80 -15.79
C GLN A 527 6.77 20.52 -15.88
N GLY A 528 5.70 20.47 -15.10
CA GLY A 528 4.78 19.34 -15.06
C GLY A 528 3.65 19.53 -16.04
N HIS A 529 3.31 18.47 -16.77
CA HIS A 529 2.10 18.37 -17.56
C HIS A 529 1.40 17.07 -17.19
N ALA A 530 0.26 17.17 -16.52
CA ALA A 530 -0.52 16.01 -16.12
C ALA A 530 -1.85 15.97 -16.86
N THR A 531 -2.20 14.81 -17.38
CA THR A 531 -3.50 14.50 -17.96
C THR A 531 -4.21 13.47 -17.09
N VAL A 532 -5.43 13.81 -16.65
CA VAL A 532 -6.30 12.88 -15.92
C VAL A 532 -7.47 12.53 -16.85
N THR A 533 -7.52 11.29 -17.28
CA THR A 533 -8.59 10.76 -18.14
C THR A 533 -9.61 10.04 -17.29
N TYR A 534 -10.86 10.42 -17.40
CA TYR A 534 -12.01 9.72 -16.83
C TYR A 534 -12.80 9.05 -17.96
N ASP A 535 -12.84 7.72 -17.95
CA ASP A 535 -13.70 6.95 -18.86
C ASP A 535 -14.95 6.49 -18.09
N TYR A 536 -16.09 7.05 -18.48
CA TYR A 536 -17.41 6.72 -17.94
C TYR A 536 -18.33 6.23 -19.05
N SER A 537 -17.88 5.20 -19.75
CA SER A 537 -18.60 4.63 -20.89
C SER A 537 -19.85 3.85 -20.46
N ALA A 538 -20.94 3.96 -21.20
CA ALA A 538 -22.20 3.28 -20.90
C ALA A 538 -22.08 1.77 -20.81
N HIS A 539 -21.20 1.15 -21.60
CA HIS A 539 -20.96 -0.30 -21.55
C HIS A 539 -20.30 -0.75 -20.23
N ILE A 540 -19.57 0.13 -19.54
CA ILE A 540 -18.97 -0.14 -18.23
C ILE A 540 -20.02 -0.04 -17.14
N ALA A 541 -20.88 0.98 -17.22
CA ALA A 541 -21.89 1.29 -16.22
C ALA A 541 -23.19 0.46 -16.36
N ALA A 542 -23.42 -0.21 -17.49
CA ALA A 542 -24.68 -0.85 -17.83
C ALA A 542 -25.13 -1.92 -16.79
N ASP A 543 -24.18 -2.62 -16.21
CA ASP A 543 -24.43 -3.69 -15.23
C ASP A 543 -24.08 -3.26 -13.78
N ASP A 544 -23.76 -1.99 -13.56
CA ASP A 544 -23.42 -1.49 -12.22
C ASP A 544 -24.68 -1.21 -11.40
N PRO A 545 -24.96 -2.00 -10.35
CA PRO A 545 -26.15 -1.83 -9.54
C PRO A 545 -26.19 -0.51 -8.75
N ALA A 546 -25.07 0.19 -8.62
CA ALA A 546 -25.00 1.49 -7.94
C ALA A 546 -25.49 2.64 -8.83
N VAL A 547 -25.40 2.49 -10.15
CA VAL A 547 -25.77 3.51 -11.13
C VAL A 547 -27.25 3.38 -11.49
N ASN A 548 -28.12 4.02 -10.69
CA ASN A 548 -29.56 3.98 -10.87
C ASN A 548 -30.12 5.40 -10.95
N PRO A 549 -30.66 5.85 -12.12
CA PRO A 549 -31.18 7.21 -12.30
C PRO A 549 -32.43 7.49 -11.45
N ASP A 550 -33.25 6.49 -11.17
CA ASP A 550 -34.48 6.65 -10.38
C ASP A 550 -34.16 6.95 -8.90
N TYR A 551 -33.02 6.49 -8.43
CA TYR A 551 -32.58 6.70 -7.05
C TYR A 551 -31.59 7.87 -6.91
N ASN A 552 -30.58 7.97 -7.78
CA ASN A 552 -29.50 8.93 -7.67
C ASN A 552 -29.74 10.22 -8.47
N GLY A 553 -30.77 10.29 -9.31
CA GLY A 553 -30.99 11.40 -10.24
C GLY A 553 -30.03 11.34 -11.44
N PRO A 554 -29.46 12.46 -11.90
CA PRO A 554 -28.60 12.48 -13.08
C PRO A 554 -27.44 11.48 -12.95
N LEU A 555 -27.16 10.75 -14.04
CA LEU A 555 -26.09 9.76 -14.09
C LEU A 555 -24.71 10.38 -14.20
N ASP A 556 -24.63 11.65 -14.58
CA ASP A 556 -23.36 12.32 -14.79
C ASP A 556 -22.51 12.35 -13.52
N TYR A 557 -21.20 12.17 -13.69
CA TYR A 557 -20.25 12.22 -12.59
C TYR A 557 -19.89 13.68 -12.26
N ASN A 558 -20.40 14.17 -11.14
CA ASN A 558 -20.11 15.51 -10.63
C ASN A 558 -19.03 15.42 -9.55
N ASN A 559 -17.83 15.81 -9.91
CA ASN A 559 -16.64 15.62 -9.09
C ASN A 559 -16.05 16.96 -8.61
N LEU A 560 -15.69 17.02 -7.34
CA LEU A 560 -14.78 18.02 -6.81
C LEU A 560 -13.37 17.41 -6.81
N LEU A 561 -12.53 17.94 -7.69
CA LEU A 561 -11.17 17.46 -7.88
C LEU A 561 -10.20 18.28 -7.03
N GLN A 562 -9.38 17.60 -6.26
CA GLN A 562 -8.20 18.12 -5.59
C GLN A 562 -6.95 17.57 -6.27
N PHE A 563 -6.13 18.44 -6.80
CA PHE A 563 -4.90 18.10 -7.51
C PHE A 563 -3.71 18.61 -6.71
N PHE A 564 -2.95 17.72 -6.11
CA PHE A 564 -1.85 18.06 -5.21
C PHE A 564 -0.49 17.93 -5.89
N VAL A 565 0.32 18.96 -5.70
CA VAL A 565 1.66 19.13 -6.28
C VAL A 565 2.65 19.64 -5.22
N PRO A 566 3.96 19.72 -5.51
CA PRO A 566 4.95 20.20 -4.55
C PRO A 566 4.67 21.60 -4.00
N VAL A 567 5.13 21.86 -2.79
CA VAL A 567 4.98 23.15 -2.10
C VAL A 567 5.48 24.31 -2.96
N GLY A 568 4.62 25.34 -3.12
CA GLY A 568 4.94 26.58 -3.83
C GLY A 568 5.01 26.42 -5.35
N THR A 569 4.32 25.41 -5.88
CA THR A 569 4.13 25.23 -7.32
C THR A 569 3.20 26.30 -7.88
N THR A 570 3.53 26.82 -9.04
CA THR A 570 2.72 27.80 -9.77
C THR A 570 1.90 27.09 -10.85
N LEU A 571 0.57 27.22 -10.82
CA LEU A 571 -0.31 26.73 -11.87
C LEU A 571 -0.10 27.55 -13.16
N GLY A 572 0.06 26.86 -14.28
CA GLY A 572 0.03 27.43 -15.62
C GLY A 572 -1.40 27.42 -16.18
N GLU A 573 -1.70 26.43 -17.01
CA GLU A 573 -3.01 26.25 -17.64
C GLU A 573 -3.73 25.05 -17.03
N ALA A 574 -5.05 25.11 -17.01
CA ALA A 574 -5.92 24.01 -16.65
C ALA A 574 -7.05 23.94 -17.67
N ASP A 575 -7.00 22.94 -18.55
CA ASP A 575 -7.93 22.77 -19.64
C ASP A 575 -8.98 21.70 -19.36
N ASP A 576 -10.12 21.84 -19.99
CA ASP A 576 -11.28 20.95 -19.86
C ASP A 576 -11.85 20.82 -18.43
N VAL A 577 -11.51 21.76 -17.55
CA VAL A 577 -12.09 21.89 -16.22
C VAL A 577 -13.33 22.77 -16.25
N ASN A 578 -14.35 22.45 -15.45
CA ASN A 578 -15.61 23.21 -15.44
C ASN A 578 -15.54 24.54 -14.67
N ARG A 579 -14.49 24.74 -13.90
CA ARG A 579 -14.20 25.99 -13.18
C ARG A 579 -12.71 26.23 -13.10
N THR A 580 -12.29 27.47 -13.17
CA THR A 580 -10.90 27.86 -12.89
C THR A 580 -10.48 27.33 -11.54
N PRO A 581 -9.36 26.60 -11.46
CA PRO A 581 -8.89 26.03 -10.20
C PRO A 581 -8.58 27.11 -9.16
N LYS A 582 -8.99 26.87 -7.92
CA LYS A 582 -8.53 27.62 -6.76
C LYS A 582 -7.19 27.05 -6.34
N VAL A 583 -6.17 27.89 -6.29
CA VAL A 583 -4.83 27.52 -5.80
C VAL A 583 -4.78 27.75 -4.29
N ILE A 584 -4.33 26.75 -3.56
CA ILE A 584 -4.19 26.78 -2.10
C ILE A 584 -2.78 26.31 -1.74
N ASP A 585 -2.01 27.23 -1.15
CA ASP A 585 -0.69 26.89 -0.64
C ASP A 585 -0.79 26.38 0.80
N ASN A 586 -0.57 25.10 0.99
CA ASN A 586 -0.47 24.45 2.29
C ASN A 586 0.98 24.39 2.75
N ALA A 587 1.19 24.08 4.03
CA ALA A 587 2.54 23.91 4.57
C ALA A 587 3.29 22.72 3.94
N THR A 588 2.58 21.70 3.47
CA THR A 588 3.11 20.42 3.01
C THR A 588 2.97 20.16 1.51
N ASN A 589 2.15 20.94 0.81
CA ASN A 589 1.88 20.82 -0.63
C ASN A 589 1.22 22.11 -1.18
N THR A 590 1.10 22.21 -2.47
CA THR A 590 0.17 23.15 -3.15
C THR A 590 -0.97 22.35 -3.74
N GLU A 591 -2.20 22.84 -3.59
CA GLU A 591 -3.43 22.18 -4.00
C GLU A 591 -4.16 23.03 -5.05
N PHE A 592 -4.59 22.41 -6.15
CA PHE A 592 -5.48 23.00 -7.14
C PHE A 592 -6.86 22.36 -7.00
N VAL A 593 -7.84 23.14 -6.53
CA VAL A 593 -9.22 22.66 -6.33
C VAL A 593 -10.10 23.15 -7.46
N THR A 594 -10.74 22.22 -8.15
CA THR A 594 -11.69 22.56 -9.22
C THR A 594 -12.89 21.63 -9.23
N ARG A 595 -13.89 21.95 -10.04
CA ARG A 595 -14.99 21.03 -10.34
C ARG A 595 -14.84 20.47 -11.72
N THR A 596 -15.13 19.17 -11.82
CA THR A 596 -15.19 18.47 -13.07
C THR A 596 -16.54 17.80 -13.23
N PHE A 597 -16.97 17.68 -14.44
CA PHE A 597 -18.26 17.10 -14.80
C PHE A 597 -18.03 16.16 -15.97
N VAL A 598 -18.20 14.86 -15.72
CA VAL A 598 -18.05 13.84 -16.75
C VAL A 598 -19.45 13.36 -17.11
N PRO A 599 -19.95 13.67 -18.31
CA PRO A 599 -21.23 13.18 -18.76
C PRO A 599 -21.26 11.67 -18.82
N PHE A 600 -22.41 11.09 -18.50
CA PHE A 600 -22.61 9.65 -18.70
C PHE A 600 -22.36 9.27 -20.16
N ASP A 601 -21.77 8.11 -20.39
CA ASP A 601 -21.38 7.59 -21.71
C ASP A 601 -20.36 8.48 -22.43
N SER A 602 -19.42 9.05 -21.69
CA SER A 602 -18.35 9.86 -22.26
C SER A 602 -17.00 9.62 -21.61
N THR A 603 -15.95 10.04 -22.32
CA THR A 603 -14.59 10.12 -21.80
C THR A 603 -14.20 11.59 -21.71
N GLN A 604 -13.64 12.01 -20.56
CA GLN A 604 -13.17 13.37 -20.32
C GLN A 604 -11.68 13.36 -19.98
N ASN A 605 -10.92 14.25 -20.64
CA ASN A 605 -9.51 14.48 -20.34
C ASN A 605 -9.35 15.84 -19.70
N LEU A 606 -8.75 15.88 -18.53
CA LEU A 606 -8.39 17.13 -17.82
C LEU A 606 -6.90 17.32 -17.91
N GLN A 607 -6.43 18.51 -18.26
CA GLN A 607 -5.02 18.81 -18.40
C GLN A 607 -4.61 19.91 -17.44
N PHE A 608 -3.46 19.72 -16.77
CA PHE A 608 -2.86 20.69 -15.87
C PHE A 608 -1.41 20.90 -16.25
N THR A 609 -1.01 22.13 -16.49
CA THR A 609 0.38 22.52 -16.61
C THR A 609 0.81 23.35 -15.40
N TYR A 610 2.02 23.15 -14.93
CA TYR A 610 2.52 23.87 -13.76
C TYR A 610 4.05 23.89 -13.71
N VAL A 611 4.59 24.77 -12.87
CA VAL A 611 6.03 24.88 -12.65
C VAL A 611 6.31 24.82 -11.15
N THR A 612 7.21 23.91 -10.76
CA THR A 612 7.64 23.76 -9.38
C THR A 612 8.80 24.69 -9.02
N LYS A 613 9.08 24.86 -7.75
CA LYS A 613 10.40 25.33 -7.30
C LYS A 613 11.48 24.29 -7.65
N PRO A 614 12.76 24.65 -7.59
CA PRO A 614 13.85 23.67 -7.76
C PRO A 614 13.73 22.53 -6.75
N LEU A 615 13.65 21.29 -7.27
CA LEU A 615 13.44 20.06 -6.47
C LEU A 615 14.57 19.03 -6.70
N ILE A 616 15.50 19.36 -7.63
CA ILE A 616 16.59 18.44 -7.96
C ILE A 616 17.68 18.53 -6.90
N GLU A 617 17.87 17.44 -6.20
CA GLU A 617 18.93 17.31 -5.20
C GLU A 617 20.30 17.14 -5.86
N THR A 618 21.31 17.76 -5.28
CA THR A 618 22.71 17.60 -5.72
C THR A 618 23.44 16.66 -4.77
N LEU A 619 23.96 15.57 -5.31
CA LEU A 619 24.68 14.52 -4.60
C LEU A 619 26.12 14.46 -5.11
N GLY A 620 27.01 15.22 -4.53
CA GLY A 620 28.38 15.35 -5.03
C GLY A 620 28.41 15.94 -6.44
N GLY A 621 28.83 15.16 -7.44
CA GLY A 621 28.82 15.55 -8.86
C GLY A 621 27.61 15.07 -9.64
N TYR A 622 26.62 14.54 -8.95
CA TYR A 622 25.41 13.95 -9.51
C TYR A 622 24.18 14.76 -9.13
N LYS A 623 23.12 14.51 -9.88
CA LYS A 623 21.78 15.04 -9.64
C LYS A 623 20.81 13.89 -9.37
N ARG A 624 19.82 14.15 -8.51
CA ARG A 624 18.77 13.20 -8.20
C ARG A 624 17.39 13.83 -8.37
N TYR A 625 16.60 13.23 -9.23
CA TYR A 625 15.18 13.46 -9.35
C TYR A 625 14.43 12.41 -8.54
N ARG A 626 13.41 12.81 -7.77
CA ARG A 626 12.48 11.91 -7.07
C ARG A 626 11.06 12.37 -7.32
N LEU A 627 10.18 11.42 -7.58
CA LEU A 627 8.75 11.63 -7.71
C LEU A 627 8.01 10.64 -6.82
N LEU A 628 7.06 11.15 -6.05
CA LEU A 628 6.03 10.33 -5.40
C LEU A 628 4.69 10.55 -6.12
N VAL A 629 4.14 9.48 -6.71
CA VAL A 629 2.74 9.45 -7.11
C VAL A 629 1.94 8.75 -6.02
N GLN A 630 1.13 9.52 -5.31
CA GLN A 630 0.39 9.02 -4.16
C GLN A 630 -1.02 8.60 -4.54
N LYS A 631 -1.40 7.39 -4.13
CA LYS A 631 -2.74 6.83 -4.30
C LYS A 631 -3.75 7.51 -3.39
N GLN A 632 -4.88 7.93 -3.93
CA GLN A 632 -6.05 8.31 -3.13
C GLN A 632 -6.59 7.08 -2.40
N PRO A 633 -6.93 7.16 -1.10
CA PRO A 633 -7.67 6.11 -0.41
C PRO A 633 -8.99 5.77 -1.10
N GLY A 634 -9.39 4.50 -1.07
CA GLY A 634 -10.67 4.03 -1.61
C GLY A 634 -10.72 3.82 -3.13
N THR A 635 -9.73 4.31 -3.89
CA THR A 635 -9.70 4.11 -5.34
C THR A 635 -9.24 2.70 -5.72
N PRO A 636 -9.65 2.18 -6.88
CA PRO A 636 -9.06 0.96 -7.44
C PRO A 636 -7.60 1.22 -7.87
N ALA A 637 -6.97 0.20 -8.46
CA ALA A 637 -5.64 0.31 -9.05
C ALA A 637 -5.70 1.09 -10.39
N ASN A 638 -5.75 2.42 -10.32
CA ASN A 638 -5.76 3.29 -11.49
C ASN A 638 -4.47 3.14 -12.30
N SER A 639 -4.57 3.29 -13.61
CA SER A 639 -3.40 3.24 -14.51
C SER A 639 -2.57 4.53 -14.40
N ILE A 640 -1.25 4.37 -14.39
CA ILE A 640 -0.33 5.52 -14.40
C ILE A 640 0.80 5.33 -15.42
N ASP A 641 1.05 6.38 -16.20
CA ASP A 641 2.16 6.49 -17.15
C ASP A 641 2.93 7.78 -16.84
N VAL A 642 4.20 7.65 -16.46
CA VAL A 642 5.06 8.79 -16.12
C VAL A 642 6.21 8.85 -17.11
N GLN A 643 6.37 10.02 -17.75
CA GLN A 643 7.52 10.33 -18.58
C GLN A 643 8.39 11.40 -17.92
N VAL A 644 9.67 11.12 -17.76
CA VAL A 644 10.63 12.08 -17.20
C VAL A 644 11.66 12.45 -18.27
N SER A 645 11.68 13.72 -18.63
CA SER A 645 12.66 14.31 -19.55
C SER A 645 13.74 15.04 -18.77
N LEU A 646 15.00 14.58 -18.90
CA LEU A 646 16.14 15.20 -18.21
C LEU A 646 16.74 16.35 -19.04
N PRO A 647 17.50 17.27 -18.44
CA PRO A 647 18.16 18.34 -19.18
C PRO A 647 19.09 17.80 -20.28
N PRO A 648 19.23 18.52 -21.43
CA PRO A 648 20.12 18.11 -22.51
C PRO A 648 21.55 17.85 -22.03
N GLY A 649 22.18 16.81 -22.59
CA GLY A 649 23.53 16.40 -22.22
C GLY A 649 23.63 15.60 -20.92
N SER A 650 22.49 15.32 -20.25
CA SER A 650 22.48 14.49 -19.05
C SER A 650 22.79 13.03 -19.38
N HIS A 651 23.42 12.33 -18.43
CA HIS A 651 23.69 10.89 -18.51
C HIS A 651 23.05 10.19 -17.32
N VAL A 652 22.10 9.28 -17.58
CA VAL A 652 21.45 8.47 -16.56
C VAL A 652 22.45 7.49 -15.96
N ILE A 653 22.49 7.43 -14.64
CA ILE A 653 23.35 6.52 -13.88
C ILE A 653 22.54 5.34 -13.35
N ASN A 654 21.37 5.63 -12.74
CA ASN A 654 20.49 4.63 -12.15
C ASN A 654 19.05 5.10 -12.12
N THR A 655 18.11 4.16 -12.17
CA THR A 655 16.68 4.41 -11.95
C THR A 655 16.13 3.40 -10.95
N THR A 656 15.16 3.82 -10.15
CA THR A 656 14.42 2.95 -9.23
C THR A 656 12.94 3.36 -9.27
N PRO A 657 12.03 2.48 -9.76
CA PRO A 657 12.28 1.18 -10.42
C PRO A 657 13.02 1.34 -11.76
N ASP A 658 13.36 0.21 -12.39
CA ASP A 658 13.85 0.24 -13.76
C ASP A 658 12.83 0.90 -14.69
N ALA A 659 13.28 1.77 -15.59
CA ALA A 659 12.40 2.42 -16.55
C ALA A 659 11.78 1.38 -17.51
N SER A 660 10.50 1.51 -17.79
CA SER A 660 9.77 0.68 -18.76
C SER A 660 10.28 0.87 -20.19
N ALA A 661 10.69 2.10 -20.51
CA ALA A 661 11.37 2.46 -21.77
C ALA A 661 12.32 3.64 -21.52
N SER A 662 13.35 3.73 -22.38
CA SER A 662 14.33 4.82 -22.33
C SER A 662 14.70 5.23 -23.75
N TYR A 663 14.69 6.52 -24.01
CA TYR A 663 15.05 7.14 -25.29
C TYR A 663 16.13 8.17 -25.05
N ASN A 664 17.05 8.29 -25.99
CA ASN A 664 18.09 9.31 -25.97
C ASN A 664 18.11 10.01 -27.35
N LEU A 665 17.24 11.00 -27.50
CA LEU A 665 17.16 11.81 -28.70
C LEU A 665 18.13 12.99 -28.59
N ASP A 666 17.63 14.20 -28.32
CA ASP A 666 18.41 15.40 -27.95
C ASP A 666 18.68 15.46 -26.44
N ARG A 667 17.93 14.72 -25.66
CA ARG A 667 18.03 14.55 -24.21
C ARG A 667 17.51 13.18 -23.78
N PRO A 668 17.89 12.68 -22.57
CA PRO A 668 17.33 11.43 -22.05
C PRO A 668 15.86 11.60 -21.68
N ILE A 669 15.02 10.64 -22.10
CA ILE A 669 13.61 10.53 -21.76
C ILE A 669 13.39 9.13 -21.20
N LEU A 670 12.76 9.03 -20.03
CA LEU A 670 12.51 7.78 -19.31
C LEU A 670 11.01 7.61 -19.09
N GLU A 671 10.47 6.46 -19.42
CA GLU A 671 9.05 6.11 -19.19
C GLU A 671 8.92 5.09 -18.08
N PHE A 672 7.91 5.28 -17.21
CA PHE A 672 7.56 4.38 -16.12
C PHE A 672 6.05 4.11 -16.18
N ARG A 673 5.68 2.86 -16.48
CA ARG A 673 4.30 2.40 -16.55
C ARG A 673 3.97 1.51 -15.37
N SER A 674 2.89 1.80 -14.66
CA SER A 674 2.48 1.08 -13.47
C SER A 674 0.98 1.26 -13.21
N ASP A 675 0.52 0.71 -12.11
CA ASP A 675 -0.78 0.99 -11.50
C ASP A 675 -0.63 1.69 -10.14
N LEU A 676 -1.67 2.37 -9.69
CA LEU A 676 -1.77 2.99 -8.38
C LEU A 676 -2.52 2.11 -7.38
N SER A 677 -2.25 0.81 -7.36
CA SER A 677 -2.72 -0.05 -6.25
C SER A 677 -2.12 0.38 -4.91
N VAL A 678 -0.92 0.96 -4.95
CA VAL A 678 -0.19 1.56 -3.82
C VAL A 678 0.52 2.83 -4.29
N ASP A 679 1.07 3.63 -3.36
CA ASP A 679 1.92 4.77 -3.70
C ASP A 679 3.14 4.34 -4.50
N ARG A 680 3.54 5.15 -5.50
CA ARG A 680 4.67 4.84 -6.38
C ARG A 680 5.76 5.87 -6.24
N TRP A 681 6.97 5.41 -5.92
CA TRP A 681 8.18 6.19 -5.95
C TRP A 681 8.95 5.95 -7.24
N ILE A 682 9.44 7.03 -7.84
CA ILE A 682 10.39 7.01 -8.96
C ILE A 682 11.60 7.82 -8.55
N GLU A 683 12.79 7.23 -8.66
CA GLU A 683 14.08 7.90 -8.43
C GLU A 683 14.95 7.76 -9.67
N ILE A 684 15.55 8.86 -10.09
CA ILE A 684 16.52 8.90 -11.21
C ILE A 684 17.77 9.61 -10.75
N ILE A 685 18.89 8.92 -10.83
CA ILE A 685 20.21 9.51 -10.59
C ILE A 685 20.88 9.73 -11.93
N TYR A 686 21.34 10.95 -12.17
CA TYR A 686 21.96 11.33 -13.43
C TYR A 686 23.12 12.30 -13.20
N LYS A 687 24.00 12.41 -14.19
CA LYS A 687 25.06 13.41 -14.26
C LYS A 687 24.65 14.46 -15.27
N SER A 688 24.72 15.74 -14.89
CA SER A 688 24.50 16.85 -15.85
C SER A 688 25.62 16.86 -16.90
N GLY A 689 25.26 17.27 -18.13
CA GLY A 689 26.21 17.45 -19.22
C GLY A 689 27.15 18.62 -19.00
#